data_0af49c92cccd6ae490cfe19182b12aed
#
_entry.id   0af49c92cccd6ae490cfe19182b12aed
#
_cell.length_a   1.000
_cell.length_b   1.000
_cell.length_c   1.000
_cell.angle_alpha   90.00
_cell.angle_beta   90.00
_cell.angle_gamma   90.00
#
_symmetry.space_group_name_H-M   'P 1'
#
loop_
_entity.id
_entity.type
_entity.pdbx_description
1 polymer ?
#
loop_
_entity_poly.entity_id
_entity_poly.type
_entity_poly.pdbx_seq_one_letter_code
_entity_poly.pdbx_strand_id
1 'polypeptide(L)'
;MTGRALAAHLATLALALAAPPRAAAAEPPAAGEPSLATPPRLKELVPAELPPGTSFPSPEVTVILSLEVGASGRVERASVESGTGEPFDGAALAAARRFEFEPGRLASGEAVPVTVTFRMRIREPAPAAPPPFRLAGRLLERGSREPLAGVAVVARSEGQVLARATTDAEGRFAVEVRTSSFTLAAAPEGHQRLEALVKGEPGETREENFYLESLGGPNETVVSATPLLREVMKQVLTAEQVAVMPGSSGDALQAVLNLPGAARAPFGSGLLILRGSAPGDSRVFLEGQEIPQLYHFGGIRSTFAPTFLESIEFVPGNFSVDYGRAQGGIIDVRVRDPSPLGFHGEADVNLYDVAVEMEGGLGGGWSLGGAFRRSWIDTFLRAVIPKDAHLSFTTAPRFYDFQFIATWRPDPSQRLRLMFYGSMDRVVALLEEPEADPTITGTFDALVSFYNLQADYLSALSSKLRQDTSLVLGLQEVDTGLGPQYFFDLKLRRLAARTSWTLELSPVLQGRAGIDAEVYGADVSLNLPNAAGPNPVPPSTLPQIGTTQYVVLYYPAAFAELRIAPFPSLSFLPGVRVDWYSDIRRWAVDPRLLMRWQVGPTTVLKAGIGLYQQPPEPQESAAVIGTPDLLPERSLQVSAGVLQTLAPGVTLEVTPFYKALDRQVIPNANANYDPSQPRYTNLGTGKIYGVETLLKVNLGDRFSGWLAYTFQRSFRTDPPSPQMPFDFDQPNNLTVLGTYQLGRGWSIGARYRLISGNPDTPVLSSIYDSATGVYVPVYGATNSERLGTFWALDIRVDKVWTFKDWKLTLYLDTQNVTNHKNQEDWLYNYDYSQRTELTGLPILPILGIKGDW
;
A
#
# COMPACT_ATOMS: atom_id res chain seq x y z
N MET A 1 29.50 -31.57 -8.18
CA MET A 1 30.95 -31.29 -8.11
C MET A 1 31.12 -29.92 -7.44
N THR A 2 31.60 -30.05 -6.22
CA THR A 2 32.47 -29.17 -5.47
C THR A 2 31.96 -27.77 -5.11
N GLY A 3 31.35 -27.72 -3.90
CA GLY A 3 31.50 -26.59 -3.01
C GLY A 3 32.94 -26.53 -2.48
N ARG A 4 33.51 -25.32 -2.61
CA ARG A 4 34.70 -24.82 -1.89
C ARG A 4 35.10 -23.50 -2.53
N ALA A 5 34.55 -22.41 -2.09
CA ALA A 5 35.07 -21.02 -2.18
C ALA A 5 34.13 -20.00 -1.56
N LEU A 6 33.80 -20.14 -0.25
CA LEU A 6 33.20 -19.06 0.52
C LEU A 6 33.49 -19.26 2.02
N ALA A 7 34.75 -19.45 2.36
CA ALA A 7 35.19 -19.56 3.76
C ALA A 7 36.63 -19.12 3.91
N ALA A 8 36.99 -17.94 3.43
CA ALA A 8 38.35 -17.40 3.65
C ALA A 8 38.36 -15.84 3.51
N HIS A 9 37.54 -15.12 4.30
CA HIS A 9 37.71 -13.67 4.50
C HIS A 9 37.03 -13.16 5.80
N LEU A 10 36.98 -13.99 6.83
CA LEU A 10 36.48 -13.58 8.17
C LEU A 10 37.35 -14.17 9.29
N ALA A 11 38.70 -14.00 9.16
CA ALA A 11 39.61 -14.37 10.25
C ALA A 11 40.89 -13.56 10.16
N THR A 12 40.80 -12.23 10.30
CA THR A 12 42.01 -11.43 10.67
C THR A 12 41.54 -10.06 11.17
N LEU A 13 40.88 -10.04 12.34
CA LEU A 13 40.80 -8.81 13.15
C LEU A 13 40.54 -9.20 14.63
N ALA A 14 41.46 -9.88 15.23
CA ALA A 14 41.60 -10.00 16.69
C ALA A 14 43.01 -10.46 16.99
N LEU A 15 43.85 -9.54 17.34
CA LEU A 15 45.00 -9.65 18.24
C LEU A 15 46.02 -8.54 17.93
N ALA A 16 45.93 -7.39 18.58
CA ALA A 16 47.05 -6.53 18.86
C ALA A 16 46.69 -5.58 20.01
N LEU A 17 46.47 -6.17 21.17
CA LEU A 17 46.64 -5.47 22.45
C LEU A 17 47.93 -6.01 23.04
N ALA A 18 49.06 -5.35 22.74
CA ALA A 18 50.36 -5.61 23.35
C ALA A 18 50.72 -4.43 24.25
N ALA A 19 51.22 -4.79 25.38
CA ALA A 19 51.59 -4.04 26.56
C ALA A 19 52.59 -2.87 26.33
N PRO A 20 52.66 -1.92 27.31
CA PRO A 20 53.56 -0.77 27.19
C PRO A 20 55.04 -1.20 27.38
N PRO A 21 55.98 -0.53 26.74
CA PRO A 21 57.40 -0.82 26.91
C PRO A 21 57.88 -0.34 28.31
N ARG A 22 58.55 -1.19 28.98
CA ARG A 22 59.27 -0.94 30.23
C ARG A 22 60.28 0.17 30.03
N ALA A 23 60.22 1.17 30.88
CA ALA A 23 61.27 2.19 31.02
C ALA A 23 62.61 1.56 31.43
N ALA A 24 63.59 1.84 30.63
CA ALA A 24 64.99 1.53 30.97
C ALA A 24 65.41 2.44 32.13
N ALA A 25 65.97 1.84 33.15
CA ALA A 25 66.56 2.53 34.27
C ALA A 25 67.76 3.37 33.83
N ALA A 26 67.70 4.67 34.09
CA ALA A 26 68.87 5.56 33.95
C ALA A 26 69.84 5.34 35.09
N GLU A 27 71.10 5.21 34.77
CA GLU A 27 72.20 5.24 35.74
C GLU A 27 72.26 6.57 36.50
N PRO A 28 72.72 6.62 37.78
CA PRO A 28 72.75 7.83 38.53
C PRO A 28 73.84 8.76 38.06
N PRO A 29 73.63 10.08 37.99
CA PRO A 29 74.61 11.04 37.58
C PRO A 29 75.68 11.29 38.66
N ALA A 30 76.90 11.49 38.17
CA ALA A 30 77.97 11.89 39.03
C ALA A 30 77.75 13.21 39.77
N ALA A 31 78.23 13.28 40.97
CA ALA A 31 78.09 14.40 41.89
C ALA A 31 78.67 15.71 41.29
N GLY A 32 77.86 16.78 41.32
CA GLY A 32 78.57 18.09 41.33
C GLY A 32 77.87 19.24 40.51
N GLU A 33 76.55 19.22 40.31
CA GLU A 33 75.86 20.46 39.85
C GLU A 33 74.83 20.87 40.84
N PRO A 34 74.63 22.21 41.09
CA PRO A 34 73.58 22.71 42.01
C PRO A 34 72.21 22.32 41.52
N SER A 35 71.50 21.45 42.26
CA SER A 35 70.16 20.99 41.89
C SER A 35 69.16 22.14 41.95
N LEU A 36 68.39 22.30 40.93
CA LEU A 36 67.22 23.20 40.86
C LEU A 36 66.23 22.81 41.95
N ALA A 37 65.90 23.73 42.83
CA ALA A 37 64.89 23.51 43.89
C ALA A 37 63.48 23.74 43.37
N THR A 38 63.35 24.66 42.42
CA THR A 38 62.07 24.92 41.73
C THR A 38 62.27 25.04 40.23
N PRO A 39 61.70 24.17 39.35
CA PRO A 39 61.80 24.25 37.92
C PRO A 39 61.00 25.46 37.38
N PRO A 40 61.39 26.02 36.26
CA PRO A 40 60.65 27.12 35.62
C PRO A 40 59.28 26.66 35.23
N ARG A 41 58.25 27.50 35.46
CA ARG A 41 56.82 27.20 35.16
C ARG A 41 56.30 28.24 34.19
N LEU A 42 55.70 27.76 33.10
CA LEU A 42 55.09 28.62 32.10
C LEU A 42 53.86 29.35 32.69
N LYS A 43 53.84 30.68 32.59
CA LYS A 43 52.76 31.54 33.11
C LYS A 43 51.56 31.53 32.17
N GLU A 44 51.81 31.71 30.88
CA GLU A 44 50.79 31.79 29.88
C GLU A 44 51.29 31.16 28.58
N LEU A 45 50.41 30.34 27.95
CA LEU A 45 50.67 29.70 26.64
C LEU A 45 50.34 30.68 25.53
N VAL A 46 51.31 31.13 24.73
CA VAL A 46 51.04 31.89 23.53
C VAL A 46 50.86 30.88 22.37
N PRO A 47 49.70 30.89 21.71
CA PRO A 47 49.45 29.96 20.57
C PRO A 47 50.33 30.27 19.39
N ALA A 48 50.73 29.25 18.65
CA ALA A 48 51.44 29.41 17.38
C ALA A 48 50.52 29.96 16.31
N GLU A 49 50.85 31.05 15.68
CA GLU A 49 50.09 31.68 14.61
C GLU A 49 50.65 31.21 13.26
N LEU A 50 49.84 30.43 12.55
CA LEU A 50 50.18 29.91 11.22
C LEU A 50 49.63 30.84 10.09
N PRO A 51 50.28 30.90 8.94
CA PRO A 51 49.74 31.60 7.79
C PRO A 51 48.37 31.05 7.37
N PRO A 52 47.43 31.90 6.89
CA PRO A 52 46.16 31.43 6.35
C PRO A 52 46.33 30.43 5.21
N GLY A 53 45.62 29.31 5.26
CA GLY A 53 45.70 28.25 4.23
C GLY A 53 46.84 27.25 4.41
N THR A 54 47.48 27.22 5.59
CA THR A 54 48.48 26.20 5.89
C THR A 54 47.90 24.80 5.84
N SER A 55 48.48 23.91 5.07
CA SER A 55 48.08 22.49 5.00
C SER A 55 48.71 21.72 6.13
N PHE A 56 47.90 20.98 6.90
CA PHE A 56 48.35 20.14 8.00
C PHE A 56 48.66 18.72 7.53
N PRO A 57 49.88 18.18 7.85
CA PRO A 57 50.23 16.79 7.51
C PRO A 57 49.50 15.75 8.36
N SER A 58 48.96 16.18 9.51
CA SER A 58 48.13 15.39 10.44
C SER A 58 47.26 16.35 11.26
N PRO A 59 46.12 15.88 11.82
CA PRO A 59 45.20 16.72 12.61
C PRO A 59 45.83 17.46 13.81
N GLU A 60 46.99 16.98 14.28
CA GLU A 60 47.79 17.62 15.32
C GLU A 60 49.30 17.49 14.94
N VAL A 61 49.98 18.58 14.89
CA VAL A 61 51.41 18.67 14.68
C VAL A 61 52.11 19.00 15.99
N THR A 62 53.19 18.28 16.30
CA THR A 62 53.98 18.48 17.50
C THR A 62 55.35 19.02 17.12
N VAL A 63 55.75 20.14 17.76
CA VAL A 63 57.10 20.71 17.66
C VAL A 63 57.72 20.68 19.06
N ILE A 64 58.93 20.12 19.16
CA ILE A 64 59.71 20.08 20.40
C ILE A 64 60.75 21.20 20.31
N LEU A 65 60.71 22.07 21.29
CA LEU A 65 61.54 23.26 21.38
C LEU A 65 62.49 23.11 22.58
N SER A 66 63.74 23.53 22.43
CA SER A 66 64.69 23.80 23.51
C SER A 66 64.67 25.30 23.77
N LEU A 67 64.25 25.65 25.00
CA LEU A 67 64.07 27.04 25.47
C LEU A 67 65.08 27.36 26.57
N GLU A 68 65.97 28.31 26.36
CA GLU A 68 66.78 28.88 27.43
C GLU A 68 65.99 29.95 28.16
N VAL A 69 65.52 29.65 29.34
CA VAL A 69 64.76 30.59 30.17
C VAL A 69 65.76 31.30 31.12
N GLY A 70 65.91 32.59 30.93
CA GLY A 70 66.81 33.40 31.77
C GLY A 70 66.33 33.61 33.22
N ALA A 71 67.16 34.15 34.08
CA ALA A 71 66.83 34.45 35.49
C ALA A 71 65.64 35.44 35.64
N SER A 72 65.32 36.21 34.61
CA SER A 72 64.11 37.06 34.52
C SER A 72 62.82 36.35 34.25
N GLY A 73 62.89 35.04 33.86
CA GLY A 73 61.74 34.26 33.45
C GLY A 73 61.36 34.44 31.95
N ARG A 74 62.13 35.21 31.17
CA ARG A 74 61.94 35.34 29.73
C ARG A 74 62.78 34.34 28.95
N VAL A 75 62.28 33.93 27.78
CA VAL A 75 63.03 33.03 26.89
C VAL A 75 64.10 33.86 26.16
N GLU A 76 65.40 33.60 26.52
CA GLU A 76 66.55 34.31 25.92
C GLU A 76 66.97 33.69 24.61
N ARG A 77 66.80 32.35 24.47
CA ARG A 77 67.06 31.64 23.23
C ARG A 77 66.04 30.49 23.09
N ALA A 78 65.57 30.30 21.86
CA ALA A 78 64.69 29.19 21.50
C ALA A 78 65.18 28.55 20.20
N SER A 79 65.28 27.23 20.20
CA SER A 79 65.59 26.42 19.02
C SER A 79 64.70 25.24 18.89
N VAL A 80 64.46 24.73 17.68
CA VAL A 80 63.71 23.51 17.41
C VAL A 80 64.62 22.31 17.64
N GLU A 81 64.28 21.46 18.57
CA GLU A 81 64.97 20.18 18.81
C GLU A 81 64.43 19.07 17.88
N SER A 82 63.12 19.05 17.65
CA SER A 82 62.46 18.17 16.69
C SER A 82 61.19 18.84 16.24
N GLY A 83 60.97 18.92 14.92
CA GLY A 83 59.79 19.54 14.32
C GLY A 83 59.33 18.85 13.07
N THR A 84 58.35 19.40 12.40
CA THR A 84 57.77 18.89 11.14
C THR A 84 58.15 19.77 9.95
N GLY A 85 59.00 20.83 10.18
CA GLY A 85 59.44 21.80 9.19
C GLY A 85 58.53 23.03 9.11
N GLU A 86 58.91 23.95 8.19
CA GLU A 86 58.12 25.17 7.98
C GLU A 86 56.72 24.84 7.38
N PRO A 87 55.64 25.60 7.75
CA PRO A 87 55.66 26.79 8.59
C PRO A 87 55.47 26.51 10.11
N PHE A 88 55.34 25.26 10.54
CA PHE A 88 55.03 24.89 11.92
C PHE A 88 56.16 25.21 12.87
N ASP A 89 57.38 24.92 12.48
CA ASP A 89 58.56 25.12 13.31
C ASP A 89 58.82 26.62 13.52
N GLY A 90 58.66 27.43 12.48
CA GLY A 90 58.80 28.89 12.56
C GLY A 90 57.69 29.52 13.44
N ALA A 91 56.46 29.08 13.29
CA ALA A 91 55.34 29.55 14.12
C ALA A 91 55.53 29.18 15.60
N ALA A 92 56.00 27.95 15.87
CA ALA A 92 56.28 27.48 17.23
C ALA A 92 57.43 28.27 17.89
N LEU A 93 58.51 28.56 17.13
CA LEU A 93 59.64 29.41 17.62
C LEU A 93 59.17 30.85 17.89
N ALA A 94 58.35 31.43 16.99
CA ALA A 94 57.86 32.79 17.17
C ALA A 94 56.98 32.90 18.44
N ALA A 95 56.10 31.90 18.67
CA ALA A 95 55.30 31.82 19.89
C ALA A 95 56.17 31.64 21.15
N ALA A 96 57.11 30.70 21.08
CA ALA A 96 57.96 30.38 22.23
C ALA A 96 58.85 31.56 22.72
N ARG A 97 59.29 32.42 21.82
CA ARG A 97 60.03 33.66 22.15
C ARG A 97 59.19 34.65 22.96
N ARG A 98 57.90 34.52 22.91
CA ARG A 98 56.92 35.37 23.63
C ARG A 98 56.50 34.75 24.96
N PHE A 99 57.01 33.56 25.31
CA PHE A 99 56.66 32.91 26.55
C PHE A 99 57.30 33.62 27.74
N GLU A 100 56.55 33.68 28.81
CA GLU A 100 57.02 34.10 30.12
C GLU A 100 56.88 32.98 31.12
N PHE A 101 57.95 32.71 31.86
CA PHE A 101 58.03 31.69 32.86
C PHE A 101 58.22 32.30 34.26
N GLU A 102 57.81 31.65 35.26
CA GLU A 102 58.36 31.79 36.57
C GLU A 102 59.76 31.20 36.51
N PRO A 103 60.85 32.00 36.91
CA PRO A 103 62.20 31.50 36.69
C PRO A 103 62.56 30.30 37.59
N GLY A 104 63.39 29.40 37.06
CA GLY A 104 63.94 28.33 37.86
C GLY A 104 64.79 28.90 39.05
N ARG A 105 64.64 28.27 40.21
CA ARG A 105 65.34 28.73 41.40
C ARG A 105 66.15 27.64 42.06
N LEU A 106 67.34 27.97 42.59
CA LEU A 106 68.14 27.09 43.42
C LEU A 106 67.59 27.03 44.85
N ALA A 107 68.06 26.13 45.66
CA ALA A 107 67.66 26.02 47.08
C ALA A 107 67.99 27.29 47.89
N SER A 108 68.91 28.14 47.42
CA SER A 108 69.16 29.46 47.93
C SER A 108 68.10 30.51 47.72
N GLY A 109 67.10 30.23 46.82
CA GLY A 109 66.09 31.15 46.32
C GLY A 109 66.53 32.01 45.14
N GLU A 110 67.79 31.88 44.68
CA GLU A 110 68.36 32.62 43.58
C GLU A 110 67.80 32.12 42.26
N ALA A 111 67.37 33.02 41.37
CA ALA A 111 66.86 32.67 40.04
C ALA A 111 68.04 32.42 39.07
N VAL A 112 67.99 31.26 38.38
CA VAL A 112 69.10 30.85 37.47
C VAL A 112 68.57 30.55 36.10
N PRO A 113 69.35 30.77 35.00
CA PRO A 113 68.97 30.35 33.67
C PRO A 113 68.82 28.80 33.65
N VAL A 114 67.80 28.38 32.95
CA VAL A 114 67.48 26.93 32.78
C VAL A 114 67.04 26.62 31.36
N THR A 115 67.54 25.50 30.84
CA THR A 115 67.08 25.00 29.53
C THR A 115 65.84 24.10 29.78
N VAL A 116 64.76 24.40 29.08
CA VAL A 116 63.50 23.68 29.16
C VAL A 116 63.17 23.07 27.79
N THR A 117 62.96 21.75 27.74
CA THR A 117 62.38 21.13 26.56
C THR A 117 60.86 21.30 26.61
N PHE A 118 60.30 22.02 25.64
CA PHE A 118 58.90 22.36 25.60
C PHE A 118 58.25 21.70 24.37
N ARG A 119 57.15 20.96 24.58
CA ARG A 119 56.34 20.33 23.52
C ARG A 119 55.17 21.22 23.19
N MET A 120 55.19 21.80 21.99
CA MET A 120 54.08 22.58 21.46
C MET A 120 53.22 21.72 20.53
N ARG A 121 51.90 21.66 20.77
CA ARG A 121 50.92 20.98 19.89
C ARG A 121 50.13 22.02 19.14
N ILE A 122 50.14 21.93 17.82
CA ILE A 122 49.39 22.82 16.93
C ILE A 122 48.31 21.99 16.26
N ARG A 123 47.04 22.34 16.52
CA ARG A 123 45.91 21.62 15.94
C ARG A 123 45.36 22.32 14.73
N GLU A 124 44.95 21.49 13.74
CA GLU A 124 44.20 21.97 12.59
C GLU A 124 42.93 22.65 13.05
N PRO A 125 42.65 23.89 12.64
CA PRO A 125 41.37 24.53 12.95
C PRO A 125 40.23 23.70 12.35
N ALA A 126 39.20 23.36 13.13
CA ALA A 126 38.04 22.66 12.62
C ALA A 126 37.43 23.40 11.43
N PRO A 127 37.05 22.71 10.34
CA PRO A 127 36.38 23.33 9.20
C PRO A 127 35.23 24.15 9.67
N ALA A 128 35.03 25.34 9.07
CA ALA A 128 33.93 26.23 9.40
C ALA A 128 32.61 25.45 9.24
N ALA A 129 31.80 25.43 10.30
CA ALA A 129 30.53 24.74 10.24
C ALA A 129 29.70 25.30 9.08
N PRO A 130 29.03 24.43 8.30
CA PRO A 130 28.20 24.88 7.18
C PRO A 130 27.14 25.88 7.68
N PRO A 131 26.76 26.87 6.86
CA PRO A 131 25.72 27.81 7.23
C PRO A 131 24.42 27.07 7.58
N PRO A 132 23.67 27.54 8.59
CA PRO A 132 22.46 26.84 9.02
C PRO A 132 21.36 26.94 7.94
N PHE A 133 20.61 25.87 7.77
CA PHE A 133 19.30 25.88 7.12
C PHE A 133 18.28 26.53 8.07
N ARG A 134 17.52 27.50 7.58
CA ARG A 134 16.48 28.17 8.33
C ARG A 134 15.10 27.81 7.82
N LEU A 135 14.29 27.16 8.65
CA LEU A 135 12.88 26.93 8.42
C LEU A 135 12.08 27.98 9.19
N ALA A 136 11.39 28.86 8.46
CA ALA A 136 10.33 29.69 8.99
C ALA A 136 8.98 29.08 8.61
N GLY A 137 8.00 29.11 9.49
CA GLY A 137 6.71 28.51 9.18
C GLY A 137 5.60 28.97 10.10
N ARG A 138 4.39 28.49 9.82
CA ARG A 138 3.25 28.65 10.70
C ARG A 138 2.68 27.30 11.06
N LEU A 139 2.25 27.16 12.31
CA LEU A 139 1.36 26.11 12.74
C LEU A 139 -0.07 26.65 12.71
N LEU A 140 -0.90 26.01 11.93
CA LEU A 140 -2.29 26.40 11.74
C LEU A 140 -3.18 25.18 12.03
N GLU A 141 -4.35 25.42 12.58
CA GLU A 141 -5.36 24.39 12.67
C GLU A 141 -5.86 24.06 11.25
N ARG A 142 -5.94 22.78 10.96
CA ARG A 142 -6.40 22.30 9.67
C ARG A 142 -7.91 22.55 9.55
N GLY A 143 -8.32 23.27 8.52
CA GLY A 143 -9.71 23.60 8.27
C GLY A 143 -10.07 25.01 8.69
N SER A 144 -9.93 25.40 9.95
CA SER A 144 -10.19 26.76 10.43
C SER A 144 -9.09 27.74 10.01
N ARG A 145 -7.86 27.21 9.82
CA ARG A 145 -6.63 28.02 9.61
C ARG A 145 -6.33 28.96 10.78
N GLU A 146 -6.94 28.70 11.93
CA GLU A 146 -6.61 29.45 13.13
C GLU A 146 -5.15 29.22 13.53
N PRO A 147 -4.41 30.27 13.92
CA PRO A 147 -3.03 30.11 14.32
C PRO A 147 -2.91 29.40 15.67
N LEU A 148 -2.05 28.37 15.72
CA LEU A 148 -1.76 27.64 16.96
C LEU A 148 -0.61 28.35 17.69
N ALA A 149 -0.97 29.24 18.61
CA ALA A 149 -0.04 30.04 19.40
C ALA A 149 0.49 29.25 20.61
N GLY A 150 1.73 29.58 21.04
CA GLY A 150 2.33 28.99 22.26
C GLY A 150 2.76 27.53 22.11
N VAL A 151 2.78 26.96 20.91
CA VAL A 151 3.12 25.56 20.66
C VAL A 151 4.62 25.40 20.57
N ALA A 152 5.17 24.43 21.31
CA ALA A 152 6.57 24.06 21.23
C ALA A 152 6.84 23.26 19.95
N VAL A 153 7.69 23.77 19.07
CA VAL A 153 8.16 23.16 17.85
C VAL A 153 9.59 22.67 18.04
N VAL A 154 9.86 21.42 17.75
CA VAL A 154 11.15 20.78 18.00
C VAL A 154 11.67 20.18 16.71
N ALA A 155 12.85 20.60 16.29
CA ALA A 155 13.61 19.94 15.21
C ALA A 155 14.47 18.81 15.79
N ARG A 156 14.36 17.59 15.27
CA ARG A 156 15.07 16.39 15.72
C ARG A 156 15.75 15.68 14.56
N SER A 157 16.91 15.06 14.83
CA SER A 157 17.55 14.12 13.92
C SER A 157 18.15 12.97 14.73
N GLU A 158 17.92 11.75 14.32
CA GLU A 158 18.42 10.52 15.00
C GLU A 158 18.12 10.50 16.52
N GLY A 159 16.95 11.03 16.92
CA GLY A 159 16.55 11.10 18.33
C GLY A 159 17.13 12.30 19.12
N GLN A 160 18.07 13.05 18.55
CA GLN A 160 18.62 14.25 19.20
C GLN A 160 17.85 15.50 18.82
N VAL A 161 17.64 16.39 19.80
CA VAL A 161 17.03 17.71 19.58
C VAL A 161 18.09 18.65 19.02
N LEU A 162 17.84 19.16 17.79
CA LEU A 162 18.71 20.10 17.12
C LEU A 162 18.37 21.56 17.41
N ALA A 163 17.06 21.89 17.43
CA ALA A 163 16.56 23.22 17.70
C ALA A 163 15.16 23.16 18.31
N ARG A 164 14.78 24.23 19.02
CA ARG A 164 13.44 24.44 19.55
C ARG A 164 12.99 25.86 19.27
N ALA A 165 11.69 26.00 18.98
CA ALA A 165 11.02 27.27 18.87
C ALA A 165 9.64 27.17 19.53
N THR A 166 9.02 28.31 19.79
CA THR A 166 7.64 28.39 20.25
C THR A 166 6.89 29.28 19.28
N THR A 167 5.68 28.91 18.89
CA THR A 167 4.88 29.71 17.98
C THR A 167 4.39 31.01 18.64
N ASP A 168 4.41 32.10 17.87
CA ASP A 168 3.84 33.40 18.28
C ASP A 168 2.30 33.43 18.19
N ALA A 169 1.70 34.58 18.42
CA ALA A 169 0.25 34.76 18.36
C ALA A 169 -0.35 34.52 16.96
N GLU A 170 0.44 34.65 15.92
CA GLU A 170 0.09 34.37 14.52
C GLU A 170 0.48 32.96 14.10
N GLY A 171 0.86 32.09 15.06
CA GLY A 171 1.28 30.71 14.84
C GLY A 171 2.66 30.56 14.17
N ARG A 172 3.44 31.65 14.05
CA ARG A 172 4.74 31.65 13.36
C ARG A 172 5.83 31.08 14.25
N PHE A 173 6.75 30.34 13.65
CA PHE A 173 7.98 29.85 14.29
C PHE A 173 9.16 29.94 13.34
N ALA A 174 10.37 29.91 13.86
CA ALA A 174 11.58 29.73 13.07
C ALA A 174 12.55 28.82 13.82
N VAL A 175 13.12 27.85 13.12
CA VAL A 175 14.18 26.97 13.60
C VAL A 175 15.37 26.99 12.66
N GLU A 176 16.56 26.99 13.25
CA GLU A 176 17.82 26.95 12.49
C GLU A 176 18.54 25.64 12.82
N VAL A 177 18.90 24.88 11.81
CA VAL A 177 19.59 23.59 11.93
C VAL A 177 20.77 23.51 10.97
N ARG A 178 21.79 22.74 11.35
CA ARG A 178 22.99 22.56 10.51
C ARG A 178 23.06 21.17 9.88
N THR A 179 21.89 20.59 9.66
CA THR A 179 21.74 19.30 8.95
C THR A 179 20.84 19.49 7.73
N SER A 180 21.05 18.70 6.70
CA SER A 180 20.25 18.75 5.48
C SER A 180 18.88 18.05 5.62
N SER A 181 18.63 17.33 6.72
CA SER A 181 17.37 16.61 6.96
C SER A 181 17.12 16.49 8.47
N PHE A 182 15.90 16.80 8.89
CA PHE A 182 15.45 16.67 10.28
C PHE A 182 13.93 16.48 10.35
N THR A 183 13.44 15.87 11.41
CA THR A 183 12.01 15.78 11.70
C THR A 183 11.57 16.99 12.51
N LEU A 184 10.61 17.73 12.00
CA LEU A 184 9.92 18.78 12.74
C LEU A 184 8.78 18.12 13.51
N ALA A 185 8.77 18.26 14.82
CA ALA A 185 7.74 17.72 15.70
C ALA A 185 7.07 18.83 16.50
N ALA A 186 5.75 18.78 16.61
CA ALA A 186 4.96 19.61 17.49
C ALA A 186 3.78 18.79 18.05
N ALA A 187 3.39 19.04 19.28
CA ALA A 187 2.28 18.35 19.94
C ALA A 187 1.46 19.38 20.72
N PRO A 188 0.66 20.21 20.04
CA PRO A 188 -0.22 21.13 20.71
C PRO A 188 -1.36 20.38 21.40
N GLU A 189 -1.80 20.91 22.52
CA GLU A 189 -2.93 20.33 23.25
C GLU A 189 -4.20 20.39 22.40
N GLY A 190 -4.95 19.29 22.36
CA GLY A 190 -6.17 19.19 21.56
C GLY A 190 -5.99 19.03 20.04
N HIS A 191 -4.77 18.78 19.55
CA HIS A 191 -4.48 18.59 18.13
C HIS A 191 -3.64 17.35 17.86
N GLN A 192 -3.71 16.85 16.62
CA GLN A 192 -2.80 15.79 16.17
C GLN A 192 -1.35 16.22 16.31
N ARG A 193 -0.50 15.24 16.62
CA ARG A 193 0.93 15.46 16.68
C ARG A 193 1.50 15.66 15.28
N LEU A 194 2.21 16.76 15.07
CA LEU A 194 3.00 16.98 13.88
C LEU A 194 4.28 16.16 13.95
N GLU A 195 4.56 15.37 12.93
CA GLU A 195 5.87 14.78 12.65
C GLU A 195 6.12 14.93 11.14
N ALA A 196 6.79 16.01 10.76
CA ALA A 196 7.10 16.30 9.37
C ALA A 196 8.61 16.20 9.14
N LEU A 197 9.03 15.43 8.15
CA LEU A 197 10.42 15.39 7.74
C LEU A 197 10.72 16.58 6.83
N VAL A 198 11.62 17.42 7.25
CA VAL A 198 12.05 18.61 6.50
C VAL A 198 13.46 18.40 5.97
N LYS A 199 13.68 18.70 4.69
CA LYS A 199 14.98 18.68 4.03
C LYS A 199 15.31 20.07 3.51
N GLY A 200 16.56 20.47 3.63
CA GLY A 200 17.03 21.76 3.12
C GLY A 200 18.52 21.75 2.86
N GLU A 201 18.98 22.65 2.02
CA GLU A 201 20.41 22.83 1.74
C GLU A 201 21.05 23.80 2.75
N PRO A 202 22.32 23.65 3.09
CA PRO A 202 23.02 24.60 3.97
C PRO A 202 22.92 26.03 3.43
N GLY A 203 22.46 26.97 4.28
CA GLY A 203 22.27 28.36 3.93
C GLY A 203 20.91 28.69 3.27
N GLU A 204 20.09 27.70 2.98
CA GLU A 204 18.72 27.90 2.48
C GLU A 204 17.80 28.45 3.58
N THR A 205 16.92 29.38 3.22
CA THR A 205 15.77 29.80 4.06
C THR A 205 14.49 29.36 3.36
N ARG A 206 13.67 28.57 4.05
CA ARG A 206 12.38 28.08 3.55
C ARG A 206 11.25 28.55 4.45
N GLU A 207 10.14 28.95 3.85
CA GLU A 207 8.91 29.25 4.56
C GLU A 207 7.85 28.19 4.21
N GLU A 208 7.28 27.52 5.24
CA GLU A 208 6.32 26.42 5.07
C GLU A 208 5.24 26.46 6.17
N ASN A 209 3.97 26.29 5.78
CA ASN A 209 2.85 26.21 6.71
C ASN A 209 2.51 24.75 7.02
N PHE A 210 2.30 24.47 8.31
CA PHE A 210 1.92 23.14 8.81
C PHE A 210 0.50 23.22 9.37
N TYR A 211 -0.33 22.27 8.95
CA TYR A 211 -1.74 22.20 9.36
C TYR A 211 -1.95 20.99 10.23
N LEU A 212 -2.45 21.20 11.45
CA LEU A 212 -2.73 20.13 12.41
C LEU A 212 -4.24 20.00 12.60
N GLU A 213 -4.71 18.75 12.60
CA GLU A 213 -6.11 18.46 12.88
C GLU A 213 -6.40 18.62 14.36
N SER A 214 -7.52 19.28 14.68
CA SER A 214 -8.05 19.32 16.03
C SER A 214 -8.54 17.91 16.45
N LEU A 215 -8.15 17.49 17.62
CA LEU A 215 -8.58 16.21 18.20
C LEU A 215 -9.89 16.34 19.02
N GLY A 216 -10.62 17.46 18.86
CA GLY A 216 -11.74 17.81 19.73
C GLY A 216 -11.29 18.58 20.97
N GLY A 217 -12.23 19.07 21.79
CA GLY A 217 -11.95 19.98 22.90
C GLY A 217 -10.91 19.48 23.91
N PRO A 218 -10.40 20.35 24.79
CA PRO A 218 -9.25 20.11 25.69
C PRO A 218 -9.39 18.96 26.71
N ASN A 219 -10.53 18.27 26.70
CA ASN A 219 -10.82 17.11 27.55
C ASN A 219 -10.92 15.79 26.77
N GLU A 220 -10.55 15.76 25.49
CA GLU A 220 -10.62 14.57 24.69
C GLU A 220 -9.34 13.74 24.85
N THR A 221 -9.39 12.74 25.72
CA THR A 221 -8.41 11.67 25.71
C THR A 221 -8.70 10.80 24.51
N VAL A 222 -8.07 11.07 23.37
CA VAL A 222 -8.06 10.11 22.27
C VAL A 222 -7.29 8.90 22.76
N VAL A 223 -8.01 7.94 23.28
CA VAL A 223 -7.52 6.57 23.41
C VAL A 223 -7.42 6.06 21.96
N SER A 224 -6.30 6.32 21.31
CA SER A 224 -5.94 5.55 20.13
C SER A 224 -5.63 4.14 20.64
N ALA A 225 -6.68 3.36 20.88
CA ALA A 225 -6.52 1.93 20.93
C ALA A 225 -5.85 1.57 19.60
N THR A 226 -4.62 1.06 19.67
CA THR A 226 -3.97 0.42 18.53
C THR A 226 -5.02 -0.43 17.84
N PRO A 227 -5.36 -0.21 16.56
CA PRO A 227 -6.39 -0.99 15.90
C PRO A 227 -6.07 -2.45 16.18
N LEU A 228 -6.97 -3.16 16.85
CA LEU A 228 -6.78 -4.56 17.16
C LEU A 228 -6.60 -5.23 15.80
N LEU A 229 -5.43 -5.81 15.56
CA LEU A 229 -5.12 -6.53 14.32
C LEU A 229 -6.02 -7.77 14.28
N ARG A 230 -7.24 -7.61 13.78
CA ARG A 230 -8.23 -8.67 13.64
C ARG A 230 -7.87 -9.59 12.49
N GLU A 231 -7.32 -9.02 11.43
CA GLU A 231 -6.91 -9.76 10.25
C GLU A 231 -5.41 -10.03 10.32
N VAL A 232 -5.05 -11.28 10.58
CA VAL A 232 -3.65 -11.70 10.76
C VAL A 232 -2.88 -11.66 9.43
N MET A 233 -3.55 -11.97 8.31
CA MET A 233 -2.96 -12.03 6.96
C MET A 233 -3.21 -10.75 6.14
N LYS A 234 -3.55 -9.66 6.80
CA LYS A 234 -3.90 -8.39 6.18
C LYS A 234 -2.70 -7.62 5.66
N GLN A 235 -2.83 -7.07 4.44
CA GLN A 235 -2.02 -5.96 3.94
C GLN A 235 -2.87 -4.70 3.91
N VAL A 236 -2.27 -3.56 4.25
CA VAL A 236 -2.94 -2.26 4.23
C VAL A 236 -2.20 -1.33 3.28
N LEU A 237 -2.95 -0.67 2.42
CA LEU A 237 -2.48 0.45 1.58
C LEU A 237 -3.16 1.72 2.07
N THR A 238 -2.38 2.77 2.33
CA THR A 238 -2.92 4.09 2.69
C THR A 238 -3.27 4.91 1.44
N ALA A 239 -4.12 5.92 1.61
CA ALA A 239 -4.48 6.83 0.53
C ALA A 239 -3.27 7.49 -0.14
N GLU A 240 -2.27 7.89 0.66
CA GLU A 240 -1.04 8.52 0.16
C GLU A 240 -0.22 7.55 -0.71
N GLN A 241 -0.14 6.27 -0.33
CA GLN A 241 0.55 5.24 -1.14
C GLN A 241 -0.15 5.02 -2.47
N VAL A 242 -1.49 4.99 -2.45
CA VAL A 242 -2.31 4.81 -3.64
C VAL A 242 -2.16 5.97 -4.61
N ALA A 243 -2.20 7.22 -4.10
CA ALA A 243 -2.20 8.43 -4.92
C ALA A 243 -0.96 8.59 -5.83
N VAL A 244 0.22 8.12 -5.37
CA VAL A 244 1.50 8.26 -6.09
C VAL A 244 1.97 6.97 -6.77
N MET A 245 1.16 5.91 -6.74
CA MET A 245 1.56 4.60 -7.27
C MET A 245 1.57 4.60 -8.80
N PRO A 246 2.72 4.25 -9.44
CA PRO A 246 2.80 4.20 -10.91
C PRO A 246 1.85 3.15 -11.50
N GLY A 247 1.23 3.49 -12.63
CA GLY A 247 0.33 2.61 -13.37
C GLY A 247 -1.01 2.31 -12.70
N SER A 248 -1.31 2.92 -11.54
CA SER A 248 -2.63 2.85 -10.90
C SER A 248 -3.48 4.07 -11.23
N SER A 249 -2.87 5.14 -11.74
CA SER A 249 -3.51 6.45 -11.96
C SER A 249 -4.24 6.98 -10.71
N GLY A 250 -3.72 6.64 -9.52
CA GLY A 250 -4.34 7.00 -8.23
C GLY A 250 -5.59 6.20 -7.87
N ASP A 251 -5.91 5.14 -8.61
CA ASP A 251 -7.09 4.31 -8.33
C ASP A 251 -6.81 3.31 -7.20
N ALA A 252 -7.71 3.30 -6.21
CA ALA A 252 -7.59 2.54 -4.99
C ALA A 252 -7.51 1.02 -5.21
N LEU A 253 -8.36 0.50 -6.08
CA LEU A 253 -8.45 -0.95 -6.31
C LEU A 253 -7.42 -1.44 -7.31
N GLN A 254 -7.02 -0.60 -8.28
CA GLN A 254 -5.87 -0.89 -9.14
C GLN A 254 -4.56 -0.99 -8.32
N ALA A 255 -4.47 -0.25 -7.21
CA ALA A 255 -3.34 -0.36 -6.29
C ALA A 255 -3.23 -1.74 -5.64
N VAL A 256 -4.36 -2.37 -5.28
CA VAL A 256 -4.41 -3.71 -4.67
C VAL A 256 -3.85 -4.80 -5.59
N LEU A 257 -4.05 -4.67 -6.91
CA LEU A 257 -3.53 -5.62 -7.90
C LEU A 257 -1.99 -5.69 -7.96
N ASN A 258 -1.31 -4.79 -7.24
CA ASN A 258 0.15 -4.80 -7.10
C ASN A 258 0.65 -5.50 -5.83
N LEU A 259 -0.25 -6.10 -5.05
CA LEU A 259 0.06 -6.88 -3.86
C LEU A 259 0.19 -8.37 -4.19
N PRO A 260 0.97 -9.15 -3.40
CA PRO A 260 1.07 -10.57 -3.63
C PRO A 260 -0.27 -11.26 -3.36
N GLY A 261 -0.57 -12.31 -4.14
CA GLY A 261 -1.84 -13.03 -4.07
C GLY A 261 -2.95 -12.49 -4.97
N ALA A 262 -2.79 -11.28 -5.54
CA ALA A 262 -3.68 -10.76 -6.57
C ALA A 262 -3.20 -11.18 -7.96
N ALA A 263 -4.04 -11.86 -8.74
CA ALA A 263 -3.74 -12.25 -10.11
C ALA A 263 -4.34 -11.25 -11.12
N ARG A 264 -3.77 -11.21 -12.30
CA ARG A 264 -4.23 -10.33 -13.36
C ARG A 264 -5.43 -10.95 -14.09
N ALA A 265 -6.50 -10.17 -14.24
CA ALA A 265 -7.61 -10.52 -15.11
C ALA A 265 -7.28 -10.24 -16.58
N PRO A 266 -7.79 -11.05 -17.52
CA PRO A 266 -7.66 -10.79 -18.96
C PRO A 266 -8.22 -9.42 -19.33
N PHE A 267 -7.62 -8.76 -20.31
CA PHE A 267 -8.00 -7.43 -20.81
C PHE A 267 -8.09 -6.33 -19.73
N GLY A 268 -7.60 -6.57 -18.53
CA GLY A 268 -7.83 -5.65 -17.42
C GLY A 268 -9.29 -5.53 -17.02
N SER A 269 -10.08 -6.58 -17.21
CA SER A 269 -11.55 -6.61 -17.02
C SER A 269 -12.05 -6.25 -15.63
N GLY A 270 -11.14 -6.00 -14.68
CA GLY A 270 -11.50 -5.65 -13.29
C GLY A 270 -11.96 -6.84 -12.44
N LEU A 271 -11.88 -8.06 -12.96
CA LEU A 271 -12.17 -9.26 -12.19
C LEU A 271 -11.16 -9.42 -11.06
N LEU A 272 -11.65 -9.69 -9.87
CA LEU A 272 -10.82 -9.88 -8.68
C LEU A 272 -10.47 -11.35 -8.49
N ILE A 273 -9.22 -11.69 -8.79
CA ILE A 273 -8.71 -13.07 -8.70
C ILE A 273 -7.68 -13.13 -7.56
N LEU A 274 -8.06 -13.73 -6.44
CA LEU A 274 -7.20 -13.82 -5.27
C LEU A 274 -6.72 -15.25 -5.02
N ARG A 275 -5.41 -15.44 -4.96
CA ARG A 275 -4.77 -16.74 -4.76
C ARG A 275 -5.30 -17.81 -5.73
N GLY A 276 -5.50 -17.46 -7.01
CA GLY A 276 -6.00 -18.40 -8.03
C GLY A 276 -7.42 -18.95 -7.80
N SER A 277 -8.23 -18.30 -6.97
CA SER A 277 -9.66 -18.56 -6.81
C SER A 277 -10.45 -18.02 -8.01
N ALA A 278 -11.70 -18.43 -8.19
CA ALA A 278 -12.59 -17.81 -9.18
C ALA A 278 -12.90 -16.35 -8.82
N PRO A 279 -13.21 -15.49 -9.80
CA PRO A 279 -13.58 -14.09 -9.51
C PRO A 279 -14.76 -13.97 -8.54
N GLY A 280 -15.78 -14.84 -8.65
CA GLY A 280 -16.94 -14.89 -7.75
C GLY A 280 -16.63 -15.35 -6.32
N ASP A 281 -15.46 -15.94 -6.07
CA ASP A 281 -15.06 -16.42 -4.74
C ASP A 281 -14.66 -15.30 -3.78
N SER A 282 -14.32 -14.14 -4.30
CA SER A 282 -13.79 -13.01 -3.53
C SER A 282 -14.82 -11.87 -3.43
N ARG A 283 -14.83 -11.15 -2.33
CA ARG A 283 -15.78 -10.06 -2.08
C ARG A 283 -15.07 -8.76 -1.77
N VAL A 284 -15.71 -7.65 -2.14
CA VAL A 284 -15.24 -6.30 -1.83
C VAL A 284 -16.26 -5.57 -1.00
N PHE A 285 -15.77 -4.97 0.06
CA PHE A 285 -16.56 -4.26 1.04
C PHE A 285 -16.19 -2.78 1.06
N LEU A 286 -17.17 -1.94 1.37
CA LEU A 286 -17.01 -0.55 1.77
C LEU A 286 -17.49 -0.43 3.22
N GLU A 287 -16.58 -0.15 4.15
CA GLU A 287 -16.92 -0.11 5.58
C GLU A 287 -17.63 -1.38 6.08
N GLY A 288 -17.20 -2.54 5.60
CA GLY A 288 -17.76 -3.84 5.98
C GLY A 288 -19.08 -4.22 5.31
N GLN A 289 -19.59 -3.42 4.36
CA GLN A 289 -20.76 -3.72 3.54
C GLN A 289 -20.35 -4.00 2.09
N GLU A 290 -20.82 -5.11 1.53
CA GLU A 290 -20.48 -5.51 0.17
C GLU A 290 -20.95 -4.47 -0.86
N ILE A 291 -20.09 -4.12 -1.82
CA ILE A 291 -20.44 -3.27 -2.96
C ILE A 291 -20.75 -4.12 -4.19
N PRO A 292 -21.84 -3.80 -4.94
CA PRO A 292 -22.30 -4.67 -6.03
C PRO A 292 -21.41 -4.63 -7.27
N GLN A 293 -20.68 -3.54 -7.49
CA GLN A 293 -19.79 -3.36 -8.65
C GLN A 293 -18.48 -2.73 -8.22
N LEU A 294 -17.39 -3.37 -8.55
CA LEU A 294 -16.06 -2.98 -8.12
C LEU A 294 -15.40 -1.98 -9.07
N TYR A 295 -15.54 -2.23 -10.38
CA TYR A 295 -14.96 -1.43 -11.45
C TYR A 295 -16.02 -1.02 -12.47
N HIS A 296 -15.77 0.10 -13.09
CA HIS A 296 -16.45 0.50 -14.32
C HIS A 296 -16.09 -0.43 -15.48
N PHE A 297 -16.90 -0.41 -16.54
CA PHE A 297 -16.62 -1.20 -17.75
C PHE A 297 -15.17 -1.03 -18.22
N GLY A 298 -14.51 -2.16 -18.50
CA GLY A 298 -13.12 -2.21 -18.91
C GLY A 298 -12.12 -2.25 -17.75
N GLY A 299 -12.58 -2.25 -16.49
CA GLY A 299 -11.72 -2.46 -15.32
C GLY A 299 -10.68 -1.36 -15.06
N ILE A 300 -10.76 -0.22 -15.74
CA ILE A 300 -9.74 0.84 -15.69
C ILE A 300 -9.85 1.69 -14.42
N ARG A 301 -11.08 1.90 -13.95
CA ARG A 301 -11.41 2.71 -12.77
C ARG A 301 -12.33 1.96 -11.83
N SER A 302 -12.08 2.09 -10.54
CA SER A 302 -13.01 1.63 -9.51
C SER A 302 -14.23 2.54 -9.41
N THR A 303 -15.35 2.00 -8.92
CA THR A 303 -16.59 2.77 -8.69
C THR A 303 -16.54 3.63 -7.42
N PHE A 304 -15.42 3.65 -6.72
CA PHE A 304 -15.20 4.44 -5.53
C PHE A 304 -14.17 5.56 -5.80
N ALA A 305 -14.51 6.82 -5.47
CA ALA A 305 -13.60 7.95 -5.62
C ALA A 305 -12.47 7.87 -4.58
N PRO A 306 -11.19 7.98 -4.98
CA PRO A 306 -10.06 7.79 -4.08
C PRO A 306 -9.92 8.90 -3.01
N THR A 307 -10.59 10.01 -3.16
CA THR A 307 -10.45 11.21 -2.32
C THR A 307 -10.96 11.02 -0.90
N PHE A 308 -12.04 10.23 -0.71
CA PHE A 308 -12.51 9.84 0.63
C PHE A 308 -11.90 8.53 1.13
N LEU A 309 -10.88 8.02 0.44
CA LEU A 309 -10.16 6.84 0.90
C LEU A 309 -9.35 7.15 2.18
N GLU A 310 -9.52 6.32 3.20
CA GLU A 310 -8.61 6.25 4.36
C GLU A 310 -7.55 5.20 4.12
N SER A 311 -7.99 3.98 3.85
CA SER A 311 -7.11 2.85 3.58
C SER A 311 -7.86 1.72 2.86
N ILE A 312 -7.09 0.80 2.29
CA ILE A 312 -7.60 -0.45 1.75
C ILE A 312 -7.01 -1.60 2.54
N GLU A 313 -7.87 -2.46 3.04
CA GLU A 313 -7.50 -3.69 3.72
C GLU A 313 -7.62 -4.85 2.73
N PHE A 314 -6.51 -5.49 2.43
CA PHE A 314 -6.41 -6.61 1.51
C PHE A 314 -6.11 -7.88 2.27
N VAL A 315 -7.00 -8.89 2.19
CA VAL A 315 -6.87 -10.18 2.86
C VAL A 315 -7.10 -11.28 1.82
N PRO A 316 -6.04 -11.84 1.22
CA PRO A 316 -6.17 -12.82 0.14
C PRO A 316 -6.68 -14.20 0.58
N GLY A 317 -6.86 -14.40 1.89
CA GLY A 317 -7.40 -15.60 2.49
C GLY A 317 -7.22 -15.62 4.01
N ASN A 318 -7.82 -16.58 4.71
CA ASN A 318 -7.81 -16.69 6.17
C ASN A 318 -8.31 -15.41 6.85
N PHE A 319 -9.40 -14.84 6.34
CA PHE A 319 -10.07 -13.66 6.92
C PHE A 319 -10.90 -14.02 8.16
N SER A 320 -11.18 -13.03 9.02
CA SER A 320 -11.90 -13.19 10.29
C SER A 320 -13.38 -13.55 10.07
N VAL A 321 -14.06 -13.92 11.15
CA VAL A 321 -15.49 -14.30 11.13
C VAL A 321 -16.43 -13.14 10.80
N ASP A 322 -15.92 -11.92 10.82
CA ASP A 322 -16.67 -10.74 10.41
C ASP A 322 -17.15 -10.82 8.96
N TYR A 323 -16.40 -11.51 8.12
CA TYR A 323 -16.67 -11.66 6.70
C TYR A 323 -17.12 -13.10 6.41
N GLY A 324 -18.13 -13.24 5.57
CA GLY A 324 -18.68 -14.54 5.14
C GLY A 324 -19.06 -14.53 3.68
N ARG A 325 -19.72 -15.61 3.24
CA ARG A 325 -20.24 -15.77 1.87
C ARG A 325 -19.16 -15.64 0.80
N ALA A 326 -17.92 -15.96 1.15
CA ALA A 326 -16.76 -15.92 0.28
C ALA A 326 -15.82 -17.10 0.59
N GLN A 327 -15.21 -17.67 -0.42
CA GLN A 327 -14.20 -18.73 -0.28
C GLN A 327 -12.83 -18.33 -0.87
N GLY A 328 -12.72 -17.16 -1.51
CA GLY A 328 -11.48 -16.61 -2.05
C GLY A 328 -10.71 -15.77 -1.04
N GLY A 329 -10.89 -14.47 -1.10
CA GLY A 329 -10.36 -13.45 -0.20
C GLY A 329 -11.28 -12.26 -0.10
N ILE A 330 -10.87 -11.24 0.61
CA ILE A 330 -11.64 -10.01 0.78
C ILE A 330 -10.77 -8.77 0.56
N ILE A 331 -11.42 -7.71 0.10
CA ILE A 331 -10.93 -6.34 0.14
C ILE A 331 -11.94 -5.52 0.93
N ASP A 332 -11.49 -4.73 1.90
CA ASP A 332 -12.36 -3.79 2.60
C ASP A 332 -11.79 -2.37 2.46
N VAL A 333 -12.57 -1.51 1.82
CA VAL A 333 -12.26 -0.09 1.61
C VAL A 333 -12.73 0.69 2.82
N ARG A 334 -11.83 1.37 3.48
CA ARG A 334 -12.12 2.25 4.60
C ARG A 334 -12.21 3.69 4.13
N VAL A 335 -13.23 4.37 4.61
CA VAL A 335 -13.57 5.74 4.24
C VAL A 335 -13.21 6.68 5.37
N ARG A 336 -12.47 7.75 5.07
CA ARG A 336 -12.24 8.82 6.03
C ARG A 336 -13.50 9.66 6.23
N ASP A 337 -13.65 10.20 7.41
CA ASP A 337 -14.69 11.22 7.62
C ASP A 337 -14.30 12.53 6.92
N PRO A 338 -15.27 13.30 6.39
CA PRO A 338 -15.02 14.65 5.90
C PRO A 338 -14.43 15.54 6.99
N SER A 339 -13.56 16.48 6.60
CA SER A 339 -12.96 17.44 7.54
C SER A 339 -14.04 18.18 8.34
N PRO A 340 -13.98 18.19 9.68
CA PRO A 340 -14.90 18.99 10.48
C PRO A 340 -14.60 20.48 10.45
N LEU A 341 -13.47 20.88 9.86
CA LEU A 341 -12.90 22.23 9.95
C LEU A 341 -12.67 22.80 8.55
N GLY A 342 -13.13 24.05 8.37
CA GLY A 342 -12.94 24.78 7.11
C GLY A 342 -13.65 24.15 5.92
N PHE A 343 -13.36 24.70 4.76
CA PHE A 343 -13.83 24.19 3.47
C PHE A 343 -12.63 23.79 2.64
N HIS A 344 -12.65 22.58 2.12
CA HIS A 344 -11.60 21.97 1.32
C HIS A 344 -12.19 21.40 0.04
N GLY A 345 -11.38 21.30 -1.00
CA GLY A 345 -11.80 20.66 -2.22
C GLY A 345 -10.62 20.15 -3.03
N GLU A 346 -10.92 19.24 -3.92
CA GLU A 346 -10.01 18.67 -4.90
C GLU A 346 -10.69 18.66 -6.26
N ALA A 347 -9.96 18.98 -7.31
CA ALA A 347 -10.39 18.75 -8.68
C ALA A 347 -9.28 18.07 -9.46
N ASP A 348 -9.58 16.94 -10.09
CA ASP A 348 -8.66 16.18 -10.95
C ASP A 348 -9.25 16.08 -12.35
N VAL A 349 -8.46 16.43 -13.34
CA VAL A 349 -8.80 16.30 -14.77
C VAL A 349 -7.69 15.51 -15.45
N ASN A 350 -8.03 14.35 -15.96
CA ASN A 350 -7.08 13.46 -16.63
C ASN A 350 -7.67 12.88 -17.92
N LEU A 351 -6.91 12.02 -18.59
CA LEU A 351 -7.32 11.44 -19.86
C LEU A 351 -8.61 10.62 -19.76
N TYR A 352 -8.91 10.00 -18.61
CA TYR A 352 -10.07 9.13 -18.47
C TYR A 352 -11.31 9.85 -18.00
N ASP A 353 -11.15 10.76 -17.01
CA ASP A 353 -12.25 11.33 -16.25
C ASP A 353 -11.96 12.74 -15.71
N VAL A 354 -13.03 13.35 -15.26
CA VAL A 354 -13.01 14.56 -14.43
C VAL A 354 -13.65 14.21 -13.11
N ALA A 355 -12.96 14.51 -12.03
CA ALA A 355 -13.42 14.34 -10.65
C ALA A 355 -13.40 15.68 -9.91
N VAL A 356 -14.41 15.91 -9.09
CA VAL A 356 -14.49 17.07 -8.19
C VAL A 356 -14.95 16.57 -6.82
N GLU A 357 -14.28 17.03 -5.79
CA GLU A 357 -14.62 16.79 -4.38
C GLU A 357 -14.68 18.10 -3.62
N MET A 358 -15.60 18.13 -2.63
CA MET A 358 -15.74 19.24 -1.69
C MET A 358 -16.10 18.71 -0.33
N GLU A 359 -15.52 19.26 0.73
CA GLU A 359 -15.82 18.89 2.12
C GLU A 359 -15.72 20.07 3.07
N GLY A 360 -16.41 19.98 4.22
CA GLY A 360 -16.30 20.98 5.25
C GLY A 360 -17.16 20.74 6.48
N GLY A 361 -16.81 21.41 7.57
CA GLY A 361 -17.54 21.37 8.83
C GLY A 361 -18.74 22.30 8.86
N LEU A 362 -19.86 21.82 9.42
CA LEU A 362 -21.08 22.63 9.64
C LEU A 362 -21.24 23.11 11.09
N GLY A 363 -20.30 22.72 11.99
CA GLY A 363 -20.45 22.95 13.42
C GLY A 363 -21.36 21.92 14.09
N GLY A 364 -21.45 21.98 15.45
CA GLY A 364 -22.26 21.02 16.21
C GLY A 364 -21.88 19.55 16.06
N GLY A 365 -20.62 19.27 15.68
CA GLY A 365 -20.11 17.92 15.45
C GLY A 365 -20.41 17.35 14.05
N TRP A 366 -21.01 18.13 13.15
CA TRP A 366 -21.30 17.74 11.78
C TRP A 366 -20.20 18.12 10.81
N SER A 367 -19.84 17.18 9.91
CA SER A 367 -19.06 17.41 8.71
C SER A 367 -19.72 16.79 7.49
N LEU A 368 -19.60 17.44 6.34
CA LEU A 368 -20.14 16.98 5.06
C LEU A 368 -19.04 16.90 4.02
N GLY A 369 -19.13 15.90 3.15
CA GLY A 369 -18.30 15.75 1.97
C GLY A 369 -19.11 15.23 0.80
N GLY A 370 -18.68 15.60 -0.41
CA GLY A 370 -19.27 15.11 -1.65
C GLY A 370 -18.22 15.00 -2.74
N ALA A 371 -18.26 13.90 -3.49
CA ALA A 371 -17.43 13.66 -4.66
C ALA A 371 -18.32 13.29 -5.84
N PHE A 372 -17.95 13.77 -7.02
CA PHE A 372 -18.57 13.41 -8.29
C PHE A 372 -17.50 13.19 -9.34
N ARG A 373 -17.62 12.11 -10.11
CA ARG A 373 -16.72 11.80 -11.22
C ARG A 373 -17.50 11.41 -12.47
N ARG A 374 -16.99 11.82 -13.63
CA ARG A 374 -17.51 11.47 -14.96
C ARG A 374 -16.36 11.08 -15.89
N SER A 375 -16.47 9.94 -16.55
CA SER A 375 -15.56 9.61 -17.65
C SER A 375 -15.86 10.46 -18.88
N TRP A 376 -14.84 10.75 -19.66
CA TRP A 376 -14.97 11.38 -20.98
C TRP A 376 -14.24 10.61 -22.10
N ILE A 377 -13.90 9.34 -21.82
CA ILE A 377 -13.33 8.44 -22.84
C ILE A 377 -14.19 8.41 -24.09
N ASP A 378 -15.52 8.53 -23.95
CA ASP A 378 -16.50 8.60 -25.01
C ASP A 378 -16.20 9.70 -26.05
N THR A 379 -15.50 10.76 -25.67
CA THR A 379 -15.20 11.88 -26.59
C THR A 379 -14.06 11.61 -27.56
N PHE A 380 -13.10 10.78 -27.19
CA PHE A 380 -11.91 10.52 -28.02
C PHE A 380 -11.68 9.05 -28.40
N LEU A 381 -12.39 8.11 -27.79
CA LEU A 381 -12.21 6.67 -28.03
C LEU A 381 -12.34 6.31 -29.52
N ARG A 382 -13.29 6.95 -30.21
CA ARG A 382 -13.47 6.76 -31.66
C ARG A 382 -12.24 7.15 -32.49
N ALA A 383 -11.39 8.05 -32.01
CA ALA A 383 -10.18 8.49 -32.69
C ALA A 383 -9.00 7.54 -32.46
N VAL A 384 -9.06 6.71 -31.41
CA VAL A 384 -7.97 5.82 -30.96
C VAL A 384 -8.18 4.38 -31.43
N ILE A 385 -9.44 3.96 -31.65
CA ILE A 385 -9.76 2.59 -32.09
C ILE A 385 -9.33 2.44 -33.55
N PRO A 386 -8.54 1.39 -33.87
CA PRO A 386 -8.19 1.06 -35.24
C PRO A 386 -9.45 0.81 -36.10
N LYS A 387 -9.45 1.26 -37.34
CA LYS A 387 -10.60 1.11 -38.25
C LYS A 387 -10.89 -0.34 -38.67
N ASP A 388 -9.91 -1.20 -38.50
CA ASP A 388 -9.96 -2.65 -38.75
C ASP A 388 -10.40 -3.47 -37.53
N ALA A 389 -10.80 -2.84 -36.45
CA ALA A 389 -11.29 -3.52 -35.23
C ALA A 389 -12.69 -4.14 -35.38
N HIS A 390 -13.38 -3.98 -36.52
CA HIS A 390 -14.75 -4.47 -36.80
C HIS A 390 -15.77 -4.19 -35.69
N LEU A 391 -15.46 -3.21 -34.82
CA LEU A 391 -16.27 -2.79 -33.69
C LEU A 391 -16.57 -1.29 -33.85
N SER A 392 -17.82 -0.93 -33.99
CA SER A 392 -18.23 0.47 -33.98
C SER A 392 -19.06 0.80 -32.75
N PHE A 393 -18.67 1.85 -32.01
CA PHE A 393 -19.45 2.33 -30.89
C PHE A 393 -20.46 3.38 -31.33
N THR A 394 -21.74 3.10 -31.15
CA THR A 394 -22.81 4.10 -31.22
C THR A 394 -22.79 4.99 -29.99
N THR A 395 -22.52 4.39 -28.81
CA THR A 395 -22.24 5.09 -27.56
C THR A 395 -20.99 4.48 -26.95
N ALA A 396 -19.87 5.19 -26.97
CA ALA A 396 -18.64 4.75 -26.33
C ALA A 396 -18.85 4.56 -24.80
N PRO A 397 -18.07 3.68 -24.16
CA PRO A 397 -18.17 3.45 -22.72
C PRO A 397 -18.12 4.76 -21.95
N ARG A 398 -19.10 4.98 -21.11
CA ARG A 398 -19.14 6.13 -20.20
C ARG A 398 -19.59 5.71 -18.84
N PHE A 399 -19.04 6.36 -17.81
CA PHE A 399 -19.45 6.15 -16.45
C PHE A 399 -19.64 7.45 -15.68
N TYR A 400 -20.44 7.36 -14.63
CA TYR A 400 -20.61 8.37 -13.59
C TYR A 400 -20.55 7.66 -12.25
N ASP A 401 -19.89 8.26 -11.29
CA ASP A 401 -19.98 7.87 -9.90
C ASP A 401 -20.04 9.09 -8.98
N PHE A 402 -20.60 8.90 -7.82
CA PHE A 402 -20.74 9.93 -6.83
C PHE A 402 -20.73 9.36 -5.41
N GLN A 403 -20.34 10.19 -4.47
CA GLN A 403 -20.33 9.89 -3.05
C GLN A 403 -20.72 11.14 -2.27
N PHE A 404 -21.66 11.01 -1.33
CA PHE A 404 -22.00 12.01 -0.34
C PHE A 404 -21.86 11.40 1.03
N ILE A 405 -21.13 12.07 1.91
CA ILE A 405 -20.81 11.59 3.25
C ILE A 405 -21.20 12.68 4.23
N ALA A 406 -22.03 12.35 5.22
CA ALA A 406 -22.32 13.20 6.35
C ALA A 406 -21.89 12.48 7.63
N THR A 407 -21.01 13.06 8.40
CA THR A 407 -20.56 12.48 9.67
C THR A 407 -20.98 13.39 10.82
N TRP A 408 -21.54 12.77 11.85
CA TRP A 408 -21.90 13.43 13.10
C TRP A 408 -21.18 12.79 14.28
N ARG A 409 -20.40 13.59 14.98
CA ARG A 409 -19.66 13.22 16.18
C ARG A 409 -20.09 14.15 17.33
N PRO A 410 -21.14 13.81 18.08
CA PRO A 410 -21.59 14.65 19.20
C PRO A 410 -20.58 14.67 20.33
N ASP A 411 -19.87 13.57 20.51
CA ASP A 411 -18.82 13.35 21.48
C ASP A 411 -17.86 12.26 20.99
N PRO A 412 -16.69 12.05 21.64
CA PRO A 412 -15.68 11.07 21.21
C PRO A 412 -16.13 9.61 21.26
N SER A 413 -17.18 9.31 22.03
CA SER A 413 -17.68 7.96 22.19
C SER A 413 -18.66 7.53 21.12
N GLN A 414 -19.13 8.46 20.27
CA GLN A 414 -20.18 8.22 19.29
C GLN A 414 -19.82 8.81 17.94
N ARG A 415 -20.13 8.06 16.88
CA ARG A 415 -20.04 8.51 15.49
C ARG A 415 -21.22 7.95 14.70
N LEU A 416 -21.97 8.81 14.06
CA LEU A 416 -22.93 8.44 13.02
C LEU A 416 -22.38 8.92 11.68
N ARG A 417 -22.24 8.03 10.71
CA ARG A 417 -21.89 8.35 9.32
C ARG A 417 -23.03 7.92 8.41
N LEU A 418 -23.49 8.83 7.60
CA LEU A 418 -24.45 8.58 6.53
C LEU A 418 -23.74 8.72 5.20
N MET A 419 -23.81 7.71 4.35
CA MET A 419 -23.20 7.72 3.02
C MET A 419 -24.28 7.44 1.98
N PHE A 420 -24.32 8.28 0.94
CA PHE A 420 -25.09 8.01 -0.27
C PHE A 420 -24.12 7.95 -1.44
N TYR A 421 -24.00 6.80 -2.04
CA TYR A 421 -23.01 6.56 -3.11
C TYR A 421 -23.61 5.66 -4.19
N GLY A 422 -23.08 5.82 -5.41
CA GLY A 422 -23.54 5.05 -6.54
C GLY A 422 -22.70 5.22 -7.77
N SER A 423 -22.97 4.36 -8.75
CA SER A 423 -22.33 4.31 -10.04
C SER A 423 -23.33 4.00 -11.15
N MET A 424 -23.06 4.50 -12.34
CA MET A 424 -23.78 4.16 -13.57
C MET A 424 -22.78 4.02 -14.73
N ASP A 425 -22.79 2.86 -15.35
CA ASP A 425 -22.01 2.53 -16.54
C ASP A 425 -22.93 2.26 -17.73
N ARG A 426 -22.60 2.80 -18.89
CA ARG A 426 -23.30 2.48 -20.14
C ARG A 426 -22.34 2.35 -21.30
N VAL A 427 -22.57 1.34 -22.13
CA VAL A 427 -21.90 1.15 -23.41
C VAL A 427 -22.91 0.66 -24.45
N VAL A 428 -22.82 1.19 -25.66
CA VAL A 428 -23.60 0.69 -26.80
C VAL A 428 -22.66 0.50 -27.99
N ALA A 429 -22.49 -0.73 -28.40
CA ALA A 429 -21.64 -1.11 -29.53
C ALA A 429 -22.49 -1.74 -30.64
N LEU A 430 -22.18 -1.46 -31.88
CA LEU A 430 -22.75 -2.11 -33.05
C LEU A 430 -21.82 -3.25 -33.47
N LEU A 431 -22.35 -4.45 -33.52
CA LEU A 431 -21.67 -5.63 -34.02
C LEU A 431 -22.01 -5.73 -35.51
N GLU A 432 -21.09 -5.33 -36.40
CA GLU A 432 -21.32 -5.25 -37.82
C GLU A 432 -21.18 -6.62 -38.48
N GLU A 433 -20.19 -7.42 -38.09
CA GLU A 433 -19.95 -8.77 -38.60
C GLU A 433 -19.23 -9.61 -37.52
N PRO A 434 -19.96 -10.26 -36.58
CA PRO A 434 -19.30 -11.14 -35.62
C PRO A 434 -18.77 -12.39 -36.34
N GLU A 435 -17.45 -12.53 -36.35
CA GLU A 435 -16.77 -13.63 -37.05
C GLU A 435 -17.15 -15.01 -36.49
N ALA A 436 -17.43 -15.10 -35.16
CA ALA A 436 -17.76 -16.35 -34.49
C ALA A 436 -19.20 -16.85 -34.73
N ASP A 437 -20.15 -15.95 -34.93
CA ASP A 437 -21.57 -16.28 -35.18
C ASP A 437 -22.25 -15.14 -35.96
N PRO A 438 -22.23 -15.19 -37.32
CA PRO A 438 -22.81 -14.14 -38.14
C PRO A 438 -24.34 -14.04 -38.05
N THR A 439 -25.01 -14.96 -37.38
CA THR A 439 -26.47 -14.87 -37.15
C THR A 439 -26.80 -13.89 -36.04
N ILE A 440 -25.83 -13.54 -35.19
CA ILE A 440 -25.97 -12.56 -34.13
C ILE A 440 -25.54 -11.20 -34.68
N THR A 441 -26.47 -10.47 -35.20
CA THR A 441 -26.24 -9.10 -35.70
C THR A 441 -27.03 -8.10 -34.87
N GLY A 442 -26.55 -6.88 -34.80
CA GLY A 442 -27.24 -5.78 -34.13
C GLY A 442 -26.44 -5.13 -33.03
N THR A 443 -27.12 -4.57 -32.08
CA THR A 443 -26.53 -3.73 -31.04
C THR A 443 -26.24 -4.54 -29.78
N PHE A 444 -25.04 -4.42 -29.23
CA PHE A 444 -24.77 -4.73 -27.83
C PHE A 444 -25.04 -3.46 -27.02
N ASP A 445 -26.00 -3.51 -26.11
CA ASP A 445 -26.27 -2.43 -25.12
C ASP A 445 -26.08 -2.99 -23.72
N ALA A 446 -25.34 -2.30 -22.89
CA ALA A 446 -25.18 -2.67 -21.51
C ALA A 446 -25.26 -1.41 -20.62
N LEU A 447 -26.18 -1.46 -19.66
CA LEU A 447 -26.34 -0.51 -18.58
C LEU A 447 -26.17 -1.26 -17.27
N VAL A 448 -25.25 -0.81 -16.42
CA VAL A 448 -25.10 -1.30 -15.03
C VAL A 448 -25.11 -0.08 -14.11
N SER A 449 -25.97 -0.10 -13.13
CA SER A 449 -26.03 0.98 -12.14
C SER A 449 -26.34 0.46 -10.75
N PHE A 450 -25.85 1.16 -9.74
CA PHE A 450 -26.27 0.94 -8.36
C PHE A 450 -26.32 2.24 -7.56
N TYR A 451 -27.14 2.25 -6.52
CA TYR A 451 -27.33 3.37 -5.58
C TYR A 451 -27.48 2.79 -4.19
N ASN A 452 -26.64 3.20 -3.25
CA ASN A 452 -26.66 2.73 -1.87
C ASN A 452 -26.81 3.92 -0.91
N LEU A 453 -27.71 3.79 0.05
CA LEU A 453 -27.77 4.62 1.25
C LEU A 453 -27.29 3.76 2.42
N GLN A 454 -26.15 4.12 3.01
CA GLN A 454 -25.53 3.42 4.12
C GLN A 454 -25.51 4.29 5.37
N ALA A 455 -25.81 3.71 6.53
CA ALA A 455 -25.72 4.36 7.82
C ALA A 455 -24.83 3.52 8.75
N ASP A 456 -23.72 4.08 9.20
CA ASP A 456 -22.79 3.43 10.13
C ASP A 456 -22.83 4.16 11.47
N TYR A 457 -23.14 3.45 12.55
CA TYR A 457 -23.16 3.96 13.90
C TYR A 457 -22.18 3.21 14.77
N LEU A 458 -21.23 3.95 15.30
CA LEU A 458 -20.25 3.50 16.26
C LEU A 458 -20.52 4.09 17.62
N SER A 459 -20.55 3.27 18.66
CA SER A 459 -20.77 3.72 20.03
C SER A 459 -19.89 2.96 21.03
N ALA A 460 -19.16 3.68 21.86
CA ALA A 460 -18.53 3.15 23.05
C ALA A 460 -19.55 3.20 24.20
N LEU A 461 -20.35 2.11 24.35
CA LEU A 461 -21.38 2.00 25.39
C LEU A 461 -20.80 2.06 26.82
N SER A 462 -19.55 1.66 26.96
CA SER A 462 -18.75 1.80 28.19
C SER A 462 -17.25 1.73 27.84
N SER A 463 -16.39 1.91 28.83
CA SER A 463 -14.93 1.72 28.67
C SER A 463 -14.55 0.31 28.21
N LYS A 464 -15.44 -0.67 28.31
CA LYS A 464 -15.19 -2.07 27.94
C LYS A 464 -16.07 -2.60 26.81
N LEU A 465 -17.16 -1.94 26.50
CA LEU A 465 -18.13 -2.40 25.50
C LEU A 465 -18.28 -1.39 24.39
N ARG A 466 -17.96 -1.82 23.20
CA ARG A 466 -18.14 -1.07 21.95
C ARG A 466 -19.14 -1.76 21.05
N GLN A 467 -20.01 -0.99 20.43
CA GLN A 467 -20.97 -1.41 19.42
C GLN A 467 -20.61 -0.78 18.08
N ASP A 468 -20.78 -1.53 17.02
CA ASP A 468 -20.59 -1.12 15.63
C ASP A 468 -21.81 -1.64 14.83
N THR A 469 -22.57 -0.75 14.22
CA THR A 469 -23.80 -1.09 13.50
C THR A 469 -23.79 -0.42 12.13
N SER A 470 -24.10 -1.18 11.08
CA SER A 470 -24.22 -0.70 9.71
C SER A 470 -25.53 -1.16 9.10
N LEU A 471 -26.21 -0.26 8.38
CA LEU A 471 -27.44 -0.51 7.64
C LEU A 471 -27.28 0.00 6.21
N VAL A 472 -27.65 -0.81 5.21
CA VAL A 472 -27.65 -0.42 3.80
C VAL A 472 -29.01 -0.63 3.15
N LEU A 473 -29.46 0.38 2.42
CA LEU A 473 -30.55 0.30 1.46
C LEU A 473 -29.95 0.47 0.06
N GLY A 474 -30.05 -0.56 -0.77
CA GLY A 474 -29.44 -0.61 -2.09
C GLY A 474 -30.43 -0.83 -3.21
N LEU A 475 -30.17 -0.20 -4.34
CA LEU A 475 -30.82 -0.44 -5.62
C LEU A 475 -29.74 -0.77 -6.64
N GLN A 476 -29.95 -1.79 -7.45
CA GLN A 476 -29.07 -2.14 -8.57
C GLN A 476 -29.90 -2.46 -9.80
N GLU A 477 -29.43 -2.01 -10.95
CA GLU A 477 -30.02 -2.31 -12.24
C GLU A 477 -28.93 -2.79 -13.18
N VAL A 478 -29.19 -3.92 -13.84
CA VAL A 478 -28.40 -4.47 -14.94
C VAL A 478 -29.36 -4.68 -16.08
N ASP A 479 -29.10 -4.02 -17.20
CA ASP A 479 -29.86 -4.13 -18.45
C ASP A 479 -28.85 -4.36 -19.56
N THR A 480 -28.84 -5.58 -20.09
CA THR A 480 -27.91 -5.98 -21.15
C THR A 480 -28.65 -6.66 -22.27
N GLY A 481 -28.37 -6.23 -23.50
CA GLY A 481 -28.93 -6.78 -24.70
C GLY A 481 -27.87 -7.10 -25.76
N LEU A 482 -28.10 -8.16 -26.53
CA LEU A 482 -27.29 -8.56 -27.67
C LEU A 482 -28.20 -8.90 -28.86
N GLY A 483 -28.24 -7.99 -29.83
CA GLY A 483 -29.21 -8.06 -30.93
C GLY A 483 -30.67 -7.97 -30.43
N PRO A 484 -31.66 -8.36 -31.23
CA PRO A 484 -33.08 -8.22 -30.88
C PRO A 484 -33.62 -9.31 -29.94
N GLN A 485 -32.87 -10.39 -29.73
CA GLN A 485 -33.41 -11.60 -29.11
C GLN A 485 -32.75 -11.99 -27.76
N TYR A 486 -31.50 -11.59 -27.53
CA TYR A 486 -30.82 -11.94 -26.27
C TYR A 486 -30.79 -10.75 -25.32
N PHE A 487 -31.31 -10.95 -24.11
CA PHE A 487 -31.32 -9.90 -23.10
C PHE A 487 -31.29 -10.49 -21.69
N PHE A 488 -30.80 -9.67 -20.75
CA PHE A 488 -30.82 -9.92 -19.32
C PHE A 488 -31.10 -8.61 -18.60
N ASP A 489 -32.27 -8.54 -17.94
CA ASP A 489 -32.72 -7.41 -17.15
C ASP A 489 -32.84 -7.84 -15.70
N LEU A 490 -32.14 -7.14 -14.82
CA LEU A 490 -32.18 -7.34 -13.36
C LEU A 490 -32.44 -6.01 -12.66
N LYS A 491 -33.49 -5.98 -11.83
CA LYS A 491 -33.72 -4.88 -10.88
C LYS A 491 -33.68 -5.44 -9.47
N LEU A 492 -32.64 -5.12 -8.74
CA LEU A 492 -32.35 -5.65 -7.41
C LEU A 492 -32.57 -4.57 -6.36
N ARG A 493 -33.31 -4.90 -5.32
CA ARG A 493 -33.46 -4.11 -4.09
C ARG A 493 -32.77 -4.86 -2.98
N ARG A 494 -31.89 -4.21 -2.26
CA ARG A 494 -31.10 -4.78 -1.17
C ARG A 494 -31.39 -4.08 0.13
N LEU A 495 -31.59 -4.85 1.18
CA LEU A 495 -31.52 -4.41 2.58
C LEU A 495 -30.45 -5.24 3.25
N ALA A 496 -29.41 -4.58 3.78
CA ALA A 496 -28.38 -5.24 4.56
C ALA A 496 -28.26 -4.58 5.93
N ALA A 497 -28.16 -5.38 6.97
CA ALA A 497 -28.00 -4.91 8.34
C ALA A 497 -26.96 -5.76 9.05
N ARG A 498 -26.04 -5.09 9.72
CA ARG A 498 -24.99 -5.73 10.49
C ARG A 498 -24.80 -5.00 11.81
N THR A 499 -24.70 -5.75 12.91
CA THR A 499 -24.28 -5.17 14.19
C THR A 499 -23.34 -6.13 14.91
N SER A 500 -22.35 -5.55 15.58
CA SER A 500 -21.38 -6.32 16.36
C SER A 500 -21.05 -5.61 17.67
N TRP A 501 -20.76 -6.41 18.68
CA TRP A 501 -20.36 -5.95 20.01
C TRP A 501 -18.98 -6.50 20.31
N THR A 502 -18.09 -5.62 20.76
CA THR A 502 -16.74 -5.98 21.23
C THR A 502 -16.65 -5.70 22.71
N LEU A 503 -16.33 -6.72 23.50
CA LEU A 503 -16.27 -6.66 24.96
C LEU A 503 -14.84 -6.99 25.43
N GLU A 504 -14.24 -6.06 26.12
CA GLU A 504 -12.96 -6.22 26.83
C GLU A 504 -13.21 -6.94 28.18
N LEU A 505 -13.04 -8.27 28.20
CA LEU A 505 -13.26 -9.08 29.41
C LEU A 505 -12.08 -8.93 30.39
N SER A 506 -10.85 -8.93 29.88
CA SER A 506 -9.62 -8.72 30.63
C SER A 506 -8.49 -8.30 29.68
N PRO A 507 -7.30 -7.89 30.15
CA PRO A 507 -6.15 -7.59 29.28
C PRO A 507 -5.73 -8.76 28.37
N VAL A 508 -6.04 -9.99 28.75
CA VAL A 508 -5.71 -11.21 27.99
C VAL A 508 -6.87 -11.77 27.18
N LEU A 509 -8.09 -11.30 27.41
CA LEU A 509 -9.30 -11.86 26.80
C LEU A 509 -10.26 -10.77 26.33
N GLN A 510 -10.53 -10.74 25.03
CA GLN A 510 -11.56 -9.90 24.41
C GLN A 510 -12.52 -10.81 23.66
N GLY A 511 -13.82 -10.56 23.78
CA GLY A 511 -14.87 -11.23 23.04
C GLY A 511 -15.46 -10.31 21.98
N ARG A 512 -15.83 -10.86 20.84
CA ARG A 512 -16.64 -10.20 19.84
C ARG A 512 -17.75 -11.12 19.36
N ALA A 513 -18.95 -10.57 19.20
CA ALA A 513 -20.07 -11.29 18.61
C ALA A 513 -20.89 -10.34 17.76
N GLY A 514 -21.57 -10.87 16.75
CA GLY A 514 -22.40 -10.04 15.89
C GLY A 514 -23.40 -10.85 15.09
N ILE A 515 -24.33 -10.12 14.47
CA ILE A 515 -25.29 -10.62 13.49
C ILE A 515 -25.11 -9.83 12.20
N ASP A 516 -25.42 -10.51 11.09
CA ASP A 516 -25.29 -10.00 9.73
C ASP A 516 -26.45 -10.57 8.91
N ALA A 517 -27.23 -9.74 8.26
CA ALA A 517 -28.39 -10.17 7.49
C ALA A 517 -28.49 -9.37 6.20
N GLU A 518 -28.76 -10.05 5.12
CA GLU A 518 -29.04 -9.47 3.82
C GLU A 518 -30.34 -10.02 3.26
N VAL A 519 -31.13 -9.13 2.67
CA VAL A 519 -32.38 -9.45 1.98
C VAL A 519 -32.35 -8.82 0.61
N TYR A 520 -32.65 -9.59 -0.41
CA TYR A 520 -32.70 -9.18 -1.78
C TYR A 520 -34.08 -9.43 -2.36
N GLY A 521 -34.63 -8.45 -3.05
CA GLY A 521 -35.82 -8.60 -3.90
C GLY A 521 -35.42 -8.30 -5.34
N ALA A 522 -35.47 -9.28 -6.20
CA ALA A 522 -34.98 -9.20 -7.56
C ALA A 522 -36.12 -9.42 -8.58
N ASP A 523 -36.36 -8.44 -9.44
CA ASP A 523 -37.10 -8.62 -10.71
C ASP A 523 -36.09 -9.06 -11.77
N VAL A 524 -36.27 -10.27 -12.29
CA VAL A 524 -35.37 -10.85 -13.30
C VAL A 524 -36.18 -11.14 -14.55
N SER A 525 -35.74 -10.63 -15.71
CA SER A 525 -36.27 -10.96 -17.02
C SER A 525 -35.11 -11.27 -17.96
N LEU A 526 -35.13 -12.43 -18.57
CA LEU A 526 -34.04 -12.84 -19.46
C LEU A 526 -34.56 -13.68 -20.64
N ASN A 527 -33.80 -13.63 -21.72
CA ASN A 527 -33.84 -14.58 -22.81
C ASN A 527 -32.41 -14.81 -23.31
N LEU A 528 -31.82 -15.92 -22.92
CA LEU A 528 -30.42 -16.24 -23.20
C LEU A 528 -30.25 -17.60 -23.84
N PRO A 529 -29.14 -17.86 -24.59
CA PRO A 529 -28.78 -19.20 -25.00
C PRO A 529 -28.55 -20.10 -23.80
N ASN A 530 -29.04 -21.32 -23.85
CA ASN A 530 -28.83 -22.32 -22.81
C ASN A 530 -27.42 -22.93 -22.94
N ALA A 531 -26.41 -22.14 -22.60
CA ALA A 531 -25.03 -22.63 -22.58
C ALA A 531 -24.76 -23.39 -21.28
N ALA A 532 -24.59 -24.70 -21.37
CA ALA A 532 -24.09 -25.53 -20.24
C ALA A 532 -22.78 -26.19 -20.68
N GLY A 533 -21.65 -25.77 -20.11
CA GLY A 533 -20.35 -26.36 -20.37
C GLY A 533 -19.22 -25.35 -20.39
N PRO A 534 -17.96 -25.81 -20.26
CA PRO A 534 -16.80 -24.95 -20.12
C PRO A 534 -16.35 -24.29 -21.44
N ASN A 535 -16.78 -24.79 -22.59
CA ASN A 535 -16.31 -24.32 -23.88
C ASN A 535 -17.42 -23.57 -24.64
N PRO A 536 -17.18 -22.33 -25.05
CA PRO A 536 -18.17 -21.54 -25.75
C PRO A 536 -18.46 -22.16 -27.14
N VAL A 537 -19.74 -22.29 -27.47
CA VAL A 537 -20.22 -22.65 -28.80
C VAL A 537 -21.07 -21.50 -29.35
N PRO A 538 -21.26 -21.40 -30.70
CA PRO A 538 -22.05 -20.30 -31.22
C PRO A 538 -23.45 -20.25 -30.58
N PRO A 539 -23.90 -19.10 -30.06
CA PRO A 539 -25.17 -18.99 -29.35
C PRO A 539 -26.39 -19.43 -30.14
N SER A 540 -26.35 -19.26 -31.47
CA SER A 540 -27.41 -19.74 -32.41
C SER A 540 -27.59 -21.26 -32.44
N THR A 541 -26.59 -22.04 -32.02
CA THR A 541 -26.65 -23.52 -31.94
C THR A 541 -27.36 -24.03 -30.68
N LEU A 542 -27.65 -23.15 -29.70
CA LEU A 542 -28.19 -23.50 -28.43
C LEU A 542 -29.68 -23.20 -28.29
N PRO A 543 -30.45 -24.03 -27.58
CA PRO A 543 -31.81 -23.69 -27.21
C PRO A 543 -31.83 -22.45 -26.33
N GLN A 544 -32.89 -21.63 -26.48
CA GLN A 544 -33.06 -20.43 -25.67
C GLN A 544 -33.82 -20.72 -24.36
N ILE A 545 -33.47 -20.00 -23.31
CA ILE A 545 -34.19 -20.00 -22.05
C ILE A 545 -34.70 -18.59 -21.80
N GLY A 546 -36.03 -18.44 -21.75
CA GLY A 546 -36.69 -17.20 -21.37
C GLY A 546 -37.44 -17.36 -20.04
N THR A 547 -37.32 -16.36 -19.17
CA THR A 547 -38.10 -16.28 -17.95
C THR A 547 -38.29 -14.85 -17.50
N THR A 548 -39.41 -14.59 -16.82
CA THR A 548 -39.63 -13.35 -16.06
C THR A 548 -40.18 -13.73 -14.70
N GLN A 549 -39.48 -13.37 -13.66
CA GLN A 549 -39.86 -13.75 -12.28
C GLN A 549 -39.42 -12.72 -11.26
N TYR A 550 -40.15 -12.70 -10.12
CA TYR A 550 -39.71 -12.01 -8.93
C TYR A 550 -39.17 -13.02 -7.92
N VAL A 551 -37.98 -12.77 -7.41
CA VAL A 551 -37.25 -13.66 -6.50
C VAL A 551 -36.92 -12.90 -5.20
N VAL A 552 -37.13 -13.55 -4.06
CA VAL A 552 -36.71 -13.04 -2.76
C VAL A 552 -35.66 -13.96 -2.15
N LEU A 553 -34.49 -13.41 -1.85
CA LEU A 553 -33.38 -14.13 -1.19
C LEU A 553 -33.08 -13.46 0.14
N TYR A 554 -32.76 -14.26 1.16
CA TYR A 554 -32.34 -13.75 2.46
C TYR A 554 -31.23 -14.62 3.07
N TYR A 555 -30.22 -13.95 3.61
CA TYR A 555 -28.99 -14.56 4.13
C TYR A 555 -28.67 -14.03 5.53
N PRO A 556 -29.39 -14.51 6.59
CA PRO A 556 -29.03 -14.18 7.96
C PRO A 556 -27.79 -14.96 8.39
N ALA A 557 -26.95 -14.32 9.18
CA ALA A 557 -25.75 -14.90 9.76
C ALA A 557 -25.52 -14.42 11.19
N ALA A 558 -24.81 -15.23 11.96
CA ALA A 558 -24.27 -14.86 13.26
C ALA A 558 -22.81 -15.28 13.37
N PHE A 559 -22.03 -14.52 14.11
CA PHE A 559 -20.63 -14.84 14.32
C PHE A 559 -20.16 -14.50 15.74
N ALA A 560 -19.15 -15.24 16.19
CA ALA A 560 -18.46 -14.96 17.45
C ALA A 560 -16.98 -15.27 17.34
N GLU A 561 -16.16 -14.46 17.99
CA GLU A 561 -14.70 -14.59 18.02
C GLU A 561 -14.16 -14.21 19.40
N LEU A 562 -13.14 -14.90 19.84
CA LEU A 562 -12.40 -14.57 21.05
C LEU A 562 -10.96 -14.21 20.66
N ARG A 563 -10.46 -13.10 21.16
CA ARG A 563 -9.03 -12.83 21.17
C ARG A 563 -8.45 -13.26 22.50
N ILE A 564 -7.58 -14.25 22.47
CA ILE A 564 -6.87 -14.79 23.63
C ILE A 564 -5.39 -14.41 23.50
N ALA A 565 -4.90 -13.55 24.38
CA ALA A 565 -3.52 -13.06 24.38
C ALA A 565 -2.82 -13.43 25.70
N PRO A 566 -2.38 -14.69 25.85
CA PRO A 566 -1.73 -15.15 27.10
C PRO A 566 -0.47 -14.36 27.42
N PHE A 567 0.18 -13.81 26.42
CA PHE A 567 1.28 -12.86 26.51
C PHE A 567 1.04 -11.70 25.55
N PRO A 568 1.59 -10.49 25.79
CA PRO A 568 1.45 -9.37 24.86
C PRO A 568 1.97 -9.66 23.44
N SER A 569 2.92 -10.60 23.33
CA SER A 569 3.53 -10.99 22.06
C SER A 569 2.77 -12.09 21.31
N LEU A 570 1.82 -12.80 21.92
CA LEU A 570 1.14 -13.95 21.33
C LEU A 570 -0.37 -13.78 21.44
N SER A 571 -1.07 -13.89 20.32
CA SER A 571 -2.53 -13.86 20.27
C SER A 571 -3.09 -14.98 19.40
N PHE A 572 -4.18 -15.57 19.87
CA PHE A 572 -5.02 -16.51 19.14
C PHE A 572 -6.41 -15.92 18.96
N LEU A 573 -7.01 -16.12 17.80
CA LEU A 573 -8.35 -15.67 17.46
C LEU A 573 -9.19 -16.88 16.98
N PRO A 574 -9.66 -17.76 17.89
CA PRO A 574 -10.68 -18.74 17.54
C PRO A 574 -12.02 -18.04 17.33
N GLY A 575 -12.71 -18.40 16.25
CA GLY A 575 -14.01 -17.88 15.93
C GLY A 575 -14.87 -18.86 15.13
N VAL A 576 -16.14 -18.57 15.07
CA VAL A 576 -17.13 -19.32 14.28
C VAL A 576 -18.12 -18.35 13.67
N ARG A 577 -18.48 -18.62 12.42
CA ARG A 577 -19.57 -17.97 11.70
C ARG A 577 -20.58 -19.01 11.25
N VAL A 578 -21.86 -18.64 11.30
CA VAL A 578 -22.98 -19.50 10.86
C VAL A 578 -23.85 -18.65 9.93
N ASP A 579 -24.02 -19.11 8.69
CA ASP A 579 -24.85 -18.49 7.67
C ASP A 579 -26.02 -19.43 7.30
N TRP A 580 -27.16 -18.86 6.95
CA TRP A 580 -28.28 -19.54 6.32
C TRP A 580 -28.47 -19.01 4.90
N TYR A 581 -28.56 -19.91 3.92
CA TYR A 581 -28.78 -19.59 2.51
C TYR A 581 -30.19 -20.02 2.11
N SER A 582 -31.06 -19.04 1.83
CA SER A 582 -32.48 -19.27 1.59
C SER A 582 -32.78 -19.93 0.23
N ASP A 583 -31.97 -19.66 -0.77
CA ASP A 583 -32.06 -20.19 -2.14
C ASP A 583 -31.89 -21.72 -2.18
N ILE A 584 -30.89 -22.21 -1.48
CA ILE A 584 -30.59 -23.65 -1.39
C ILE A 584 -31.06 -24.30 -0.09
N ARG A 585 -31.64 -23.54 0.85
CA ARG A 585 -32.15 -23.98 2.16
C ARG A 585 -31.11 -24.75 2.99
N ARG A 586 -29.88 -24.21 3.09
CA ARG A 586 -28.76 -24.85 3.78
C ARG A 586 -28.12 -23.93 4.81
N TRP A 587 -27.63 -24.54 5.87
CA TRP A 587 -26.76 -23.89 6.85
C TRP A 587 -25.31 -24.12 6.45
N ALA A 588 -24.49 -23.07 6.63
CA ALA A 588 -23.03 -23.12 6.57
C ALA A 588 -22.46 -22.81 7.94
N VAL A 589 -21.46 -23.57 8.38
CA VAL A 589 -20.77 -23.35 9.66
C VAL A 589 -19.27 -23.28 9.39
N ASP A 590 -18.67 -22.15 9.70
CA ASP A 590 -17.30 -21.79 9.36
C ASP A 590 -16.44 -21.54 10.60
N PRO A 591 -15.86 -22.58 11.21
CA PRO A 591 -14.86 -22.43 12.26
C PRO A 591 -13.55 -21.90 11.69
N ARG A 592 -12.92 -20.94 12.39
CA ARG A 592 -11.66 -20.31 12.00
C ARG A 592 -10.76 -20.14 13.21
N LEU A 593 -9.46 -20.25 12.99
CA LEU A 593 -8.44 -19.98 14.00
C LEU A 593 -7.30 -19.19 13.34
N LEU A 594 -7.04 -18.01 13.87
CA LEU A 594 -5.90 -17.18 13.48
C LEU A 594 -4.92 -17.08 14.64
N MET A 595 -3.64 -16.93 14.34
CA MET A 595 -2.57 -16.78 15.32
C MET A 595 -1.59 -15.69 14.86
N ARG A 596 -1.17 -14.85 15.79
CA ARG A 596 -0.07 -13.91 15.61
C ARG A 596 0.89 -14.02 16.79
N TRP A 597 2.18 -14.19 16.49
CA TRP A 597 3.22 -14.31 17.49
C TRP A 597 4.43 -13.44 17.16
N GLN A 598 4.66 -12.43 17.99
CA GLN A 598 5.86 -11.61 17.98
C GLN A 598 6.99 -12.37 18.70
N VAL A 599 7.82 -13.09 17.95
CA VAL A 599 8.88 -13.97 18.53
C VAL A 599 10.08 -13.14 19.04
N GLY A 600 10.30 -11.98 18.44
CA GLY A 600 11.37 -11.05 18.78
C GLY A 600 11.05 -9.64 18.32
N PRO A 601 11.93 -8.68 18.48
CA PRO A 601 11.69 -7.29 18.10
C PRO A 601 11.49 -7.10 16.59
N THR A 602 12.02 -8.00 15.78
CA THR A 602 12.03 -7.89 14.31
C THR A 602 11.25 -8.99 13.60
N THR A 603 10.75 -10.02 14.32
CA THR A 603 10.15 -11.21 13.74
C THR A 603 8.73 -11.44 14.25
N VAL A 604 7.76 -11.52 13.32
CA VAL A 604 6.37 -11.90 13.60
C VAL A 604 6.01 -13.16 12.82
N LEU A 605 5.52 -14.16 13.50
CA LEU A 605 4.90 -15.35 12.91
C LEU A 605 3.39 -15.13 12.83
N LYS A 606 2.81 -15.54 11.71
CA LYS A 606 1.37 -15.49 11.45
C LYS A 606 0.91 -16.88 11.00
N ALA A 607 -0.26 -17.31 11.42
CA ALA A 607 -0.87 -18.55 10.94
C ALA A 607 -2.39 -18.44 10.91
N GLY A 608 -3.02 -19.16 10.00
CA GLY A 608 -4.46 -19.23 9.88
C GLY A 608 -4.91 -20.57 9.34
N ILE A 609 -6.00 -21.09 9.89
CA ILE A 609 -6.73 -22.24 9.39
C ILE A 609 -8.23 -21.98 9.55
N GLY A 610 -9.03 -22.33 8.55
CA GLY A 610 -10.48 -22.17 8.65
C GLY A 610 -11.23 -22.78 7.50
N LEU A 611 -12.53 -23.00 7.74
CA LEU A 611 -13.51 -23.30 6.72
C LEU A 611 -14.17 -22.02 6.24
N TYR A 612 -14.41 -21.96 4.95
CA TYR A 612 -15.00 -20.82 4.25
C TYR A 612 -16.02 -21.33 3.25
N GLN A 613 -17.25 -20.90 3.37
CA GLN A 613 -18.33 -21.35 2.51
C GLN A 613 -19.02 -20.16 1.86
N GLN A 614 -19.52 -20.39 0.64
CA GLN A 614 -20.35 -19.42 -0.08
C GLN A 614 -21.56 -20.11 -0.69
N PRO A 615 -22.69 -19.41 -0.92
CA PRO A 615 -23.78 -19.96 -1.69
C PRO A 615 -23.35 -20.13 -3.15
N PRO A 616 -23.97 -21.04 -3.91
CA PRO A 616 -23.90 -21.04 -5.37
C PRO A 616 -24.27 -19.66 -5.93
N GLU A 617 -23.81 -19.35 -7.14
CA GLU A 617 -24.26 -18.14 -7.82
C GLU A 617 -25.78 -18.21 -8.06
N PRO A 618 -26.51 -17.08 -8.03
CA PRO A 618 -27.97 -17.07 -8.13
C PRO A 618 -28.54 -17.80 -9.38
N GLN A 619 -27.83 -17.75 -10.51
CA GLN A 619 -28.21 -18.46 -11.73
C GLN A 619 -28.06 -19.99 -11.60
N GLU A 620 -27.17 -20.47 -10.75
CA GLU A 620 -26.91 -21.88 -10.53
C GLU A 620 -27.95 -22.51 -9.61
N SER A 621 -28.49 -21.75 -8.64
CA SER A 621 -29.51 -22.19 -7.69
C SER A 621 -30.95 -21.85 -8.12
N ALA A 622 -31.13 -21.01 -9.15
CA ALA A 622 -32.46 -20.59 -9.59
C ALA A 622 -33.31 -21.74 -10.12
N ALA A 623 -34.58 -21.79 -9.73
CA ALA A 623 -35.47 -22.92 -10.05
C ALA A 623 -35.71 -23.17 -11.55
N VAL A 624 -35.62 -22.11 -12.39
CA VAL A 624 -35.90 -22.19 -13.83
C VAL A 624 -34.65 -22.52 -14.64
N ILE A 625 -33.53 -21.90 -14.26
CA ILE A 625 -32.28 -21.94 -15.03
C ILE A 625 -31.14 -22.68 -14.32
N GLY A 626 -31.36 -23.11 -13.09
CA GLY A 626 -30.36 -23.73 -12.20
C GLY A 626 -30.83 -25.02 -11.56
N THR A 627 -30.29 -25.31 -10.38
CA THR A 627 -30.56 -26.49 -9.55
C THR A 627 -30.79 -26.05 -8.09
N PRO A 628 -32.02 -26.04 -7.56
CA PRO A 628 -32.33 -25.47 -6.24
C PRO A 628 -31.74 -26.20 -5.03
N ASP A 629 -31.41 -27.50 -5.17
CA ASP A 629 -30.96 -28.35 -4.06
C ASP A 629 -29.44 -28.47 -3.92
N LEU A 630 -28.70 -27.50 -4.45
CA LEU A 630 -27.24 -27.46 -4.32
C LEU A 630 -26.81 -27.29 -2.86
N LEU A 631 -25.56 -27.64 -2.60
CA LEU A 631 -24.88 -27.41 -1.32
C LEU A 631 -24.03 -26.12 -1.41
N PRO A 632 -23.73 -25.47 -0.28
CA PRO A 632 -22.74 -24.41 -0.28
C PRO A 632 -21.40 -24.93 -0.75
N GLU A 633 -20.74 -24.19 -1.62
CA GLU A 633 -19.34 -24.43 -1.99
C GLU A 633 -18.46 -24.25 -0.75
N ARG A 634 -17.36 -24.97 -0.68
CA ARG A 634 -16.52 -25.01 0.52
C ARG A 634 -15.03 -24.98 0.21
N SER A 635 -14.30 -24.20 1.00
CA SER A 635 -12.84 -24.10 0.97
C SER A 635 -12.26 -24.29 2.37
N LEU A 636 -11.38 -25.28 2.54
CA LEU A 636 -10.47 -25.34 3.70
C LEU A 636 -9.21 -24.58 3.36
N GLN A 637 -8.91 -23.54 4.11
CA GLN A 637 -7.74 -22.69 3.90
C GLN A 637 -6.76 -22.81 5.05
N VAL A 638 -5.47 -22.96 4.70
CA VAL A 638 -4.35 -22.96 5.65
C VAL A 638 -3.27 -22.02 5.13
N SER A 639 -2.76 -21.16 5.97
CA SER A 639 -1.58 -20.34 5.68
C SER A 639 -0.71 -20.15 6.91
N ALA A 640 0.60 -19.99 6.69
CA ALA A 640 1.56 -19.63 7.72
C ALA A 640 2.54 -18.63 7.14
N GLY A 641 2.87 -17.58 7.86
CA GLY A 641 3.72 -16.51 7.35
C GLY A 641 4.74 -16.04 8.37
N VAL A 642 5.83 -15.51 7.83
CA VAL A 642 6.87 -14.84 8.61
C VAL A 642 6.99 -13.40 8.09
N LEU A 643 6.82 -12.43 8.96
CA LEU A 643 7.15 -11.03 8.72
C LEU A 643 8.45 -10.72 9.46
N GLN A 644 9.48 -10.36 8.71
CA GLN A 644 10.81 -10.03 9.22
C GLN A 644 11.16 -8.59 8.90
N THR A 645 11.47 -7.79 9.91
CA THR A 645 12.11 -6.49 9.73
C THR A 645 13.60 -6.73 9.51
N LEU A 646 14.09 -6.42 8.32
CA LEU A 646 15.49 -6.61 7.92
C LEU A 646 16.36 -5.42 8.32
N ALA A 647 15.81 -4.21 8.21
CA ALA A 647 16.40 -2.95 8.60
C ALA A 647 15.28 -1.93 8.87
N PRO A 648 15.56 -0.77 9.50
CA PRO A 648 14.60 0.31 9.59
C PRO A 648 14.01 0.66 8.23
N GLY A 649 12.68 0.59 8.10
CA GLY A 649 11.97 0.81 6.83
C GLY A 649 12.03 -0.33 5.81
N VAL A 650 12.68 -1.48 6.12
CA VAL A 650 12.75 -2.64 5.21
C VAL A 650 12.13 -3.86 5.87
N THR A 651 11.06 -4.38 5.30
CA THR A 651 10.35 -5.56 5.80
C THR A 651 10.19 -6.61 4.69
N LEU A 652 10.38 -7.86 5.06
CA LEU A 652 10.15 -9.02 4.21
C LEU A 652 9.04 -9.87 4.84
N GLU A 653 8.00 -10.16 4.08
CA GLU A 653 6.96 -11.11 4.46
C GLU A 653 6.94 -12.27 3.46
N VAL A 654 6.92 -13.51 3.98
CA VAL A 654 6.80 -14.73 3.18
C VAL A 654 5.68 -15.57 3.76
N THR A 655 4.69 -15.92 2.92
CA THR A 655 3.47 -16.62 3.35
C THR A 655 3.13 -17.77 2.40
N PRO A 656 3.53 -19.01 2.68
CA PRO A 656 2.96 -20.19 2.06
C PRO A 656 1.49 -20.36 2.41
N PHE A 657 0.71 -20.85 1.43
CA PHE A 657 -0.72 -21.10 1.61
C PHE A 657 -1.18 -22.33 0.84
N TYR A 658 -2.27 -22.90 1.32
CA TYR A 658 -2.97 -24.03 0.70
C TYR A 658 -4.49 -23.87 0.86
N LYS A 659 -5.24 -24.11 -0.24
CA LYS A 659 -6.70 -24.18 -0.24
C LYS A 659 -7.13 -25.53 -0.82
N ALA A 660 -7.98 -26.25 -0.13
CA ALA A 660 -8.69 -27.41 -0.64
C ALA A 660 -10.16 -27.01 -0.90
N LEU A 661 -10.58 -27.14 -2.13
CA LEU A 661 -11.93 -26.79 -2.58
C LEU A 661 -12.73 -28.07 -2.76
N ASP A 662 -13.92 -28.11 -2.20
CA ASP A 662 -14.88 -29.19 -2.40
C ASP A 662 -16.29 -28.63 -2.59
N ARG A 663 -17.21 -29.49 -3.05
CA ARG A 663 -18.59 -29.09 -3.38
C ARG A 663 -18.65 -27.94 -4.38
N GLN A 664 -17.65 -27.77 -5.24
CA GLN A 664 -17.69 -26.73 -6.25
C GLN A 664 -18.82 -27.02 -7.22
N VAL A 665 -19.57 -25.99 -7.55
CA VAL A 665 -20.69 -26.10 -8.49
C VAL A 665 -20.12 -26.18 -9.90
N ILE A 666 -20.53 -27.22 -10.62
CA ILE A 666 -20.13 -27.43 -12.01
C ILE A 666 -21.35 -27.71 -12.89
N PRO A 667 -21.34 -27.30 -14.17
CA PRO A 667 -22.37 -27.65 -15.13
C PRO A 667 -22.45 -29.16 -15.34
N ASN A 668 -23.69 -29.67 -15.47
CA ASN A 668 -23.94 -31.07 -15.82
C ASN A 668 -24.22 -31.18 -17.32
N ALA A 669 -23.25 -31.61 -18.08
CA ALA A 669 -23.39 -31.76 -19.53
C ALA A 669 -24.54 -32.70 -19.97
N ASN A 670 -24.92 -33.65 -19.14
CA ASN A 670 -26.05 -34.55 -19.43
C ASN A 670 -27.41 -33.83 -19.46
N ALA A 671 -27.54 -32.73 -18.75
CA ALA A 671 -28.74 -31.91 -18.71
C ALA A 671 -29.06 -31.26 -20.06
N ASN A 672 -28.10 -31.12 -20.95
CA ASN A 672 -28.33 -30.64 -22.31
C ASN A 672 -29.10 -31.65 -23.17
N TYR A 673 -29.02 -32.93 -22.84
CA TYR A 673 -29.67 -34.03 -23.57
C TYR A 673 -30.89 -34.61 -22.81
N ASP A 674 -30.93 -34.46 -21.49
CA ASP A 674 -32.00 -34.93 -20.62
C ASP A 674 -32.42 -33.84 -19.66
N PRO A 675 -33.50 -33.12 -19.94
CA PRO A 675 -34.02 -32.04 -19.08
C PRO A 675 -34.46 -32.50 -17.67
N SER A 676 -34.55 -33.81 -17.43
CA SER A 676 -34.86 -34.36 -16.08
C SER A 676 -33.62 -34.35 -15.17
N GLN A 677 -32.44 -34.20 -15.72
CA GLN A 677 -31.18 -34.12 -14.95
C GLN A 677 -30.99 -32.73 -14.35
N PRO A 678 -30.38 -32.65 -13.17
CA PRO A 678 -30.00 -31.34 -12.60
C PRO A 678 -28.98 -30.64 -13.51
N ARG A 679 -29.16 -29.33 -13.74
CA ARG A 679 -28.27 -28.54 -14.61
C ARG A 679 -26.89 -28.33 -14.01
N TYR A 680 -26.82 -28.21 -12.70
CA TYR A 680 -25.61 -28.05 -11.93
C TYR A 680 -25.49 -29.11 -10.85
N THR A 681 -24.27 -29.45 -10.49
CA THR A 681 -23.95 -30.41 -9.42
C THR A 681 -22.81 -29.92 -8.56
N ASN A 682 -22.76 -30.37 -7.30
CA ASN A 682 -21.63 -30.07 -6.39
C ASN A 682 -20.51 -31.12 -6.46
N LEU A 683 -20.24 -31.69 -7.62
CA LEU A 683 -19.21 -32.71 -7.80
C LEU A 683 -17.83 -32.15 -8.06
N GLY A 684 -17.73 -30.87 -8.34
CA GLY A 684 -16.46 -30.19 -8.56
C GLY A 684 -15.56 -30.16 -7.32
N THR A 685 -14.27 -30.32 -7.53
CA THR A 685 -13.25 -30.19 -6.50
C THR A 685 -12.06 -29.39 -7.02
N GLY A 686 -11.22 -28.90 -6.11
CA GLY A 686 -10.02 -28.18 -6.52
C GLY A 686 -8.96 -28.13 -5.42
N LYS A 687 -7.77 -27.70 -5.83
CA LYS A 687 -6.70 -27.38 -4.90
C LYS A 687 -5.91 -26.20 -5.41
N ILE A 688 -5.54 -25.33 -4.50
CA ILE A 688 -4.71 -24.16 -4.77
C ILE A 688 -3.59 -24.13 -3.74
N TYR A 689 -2.36 -23.92 -4.17
CA TYR A 689 -1.23 -23.77 -3.27
C TYR A 689 -0.20 -22.82 -3.84
N GLY A 690 0.54 -22.20 -2.95
CA GLY A 690 1.55 -21.24 -3.38
C GLY A 690 2.33 -20.62 -2.24
N VAL A 691 3.17 -19.67 -2.61
CA VAL A 691 3.96 -18.84 -1.70
C VAL A 691 3.88 -17.39 -2.16
N GLU A 692 3.51 -16.54 -1.25
CA GLU A 692 3.52 -15.07 -1.41
C GLU A 692 4.78 -14.51 -0.76
N THR A 693 5.44 -13.59 -1.44
CA THR A 693 6.61 -12.86 -0.93
C THR A 693 6.40 -11.37 -1.15
N LEU A 694 6.56 -10.58 -0.09
CA LEU A 694 6.46 -9.13 -0.14
C LEU A 694 7.67 -8.51 0.55
N LEU A 695 8.53 -7.86 -0.23
CA LEU A 695 9.61 -7.03 0.29
C LEU A 695 9.20 -5.57 0.16
N LYS A 696 8.91 -4.92 1.28
CA LYS A 696 8.60 -3.47 1.33
C LYS A 696 9.86 -2.70 1.72
N VAL A 697 10.11 -1.60 1.02
CA VAL A 697 11.23 -0.70 1.28
C VAL A 697 10.69 0.72 1.40
N ASN A 698 10.90 1.33 2.56
CA ASN A 698 10.55 2.71 2.84
C ASN A 698 11.77 3.40 3.47
N LEU A 699 12.48 4.20 2.66
CA LEU A 699 13.68 4.94 3.07
C LEU A 699 13.33 6.41 3.37
N GLY A 700 12.37 6.60 4.26
CA GLY A 700 11.83 7.90 4.60
C GLY A 700 11.14 8.54 3.39
N ASP A 701 11.29 9.88 3.24
CA ASP A 701 10.60 10.60 2.16
C ASP A 701 11.28 10.48 0.79
N ARG A 702 12.44 9.79 0.70
CA ARG A 702 13.15 9.71 -0.57
C ARG A 702 12.67 8.58 -1.47
N PHE A 703 12.41 7.42 -0.89
CA PHE A 703 12.03 6.25 -1.67
C PHE A 703 11.04 5.39 -0.92
N SER A 704 9.96 5.04 -1.59
CA SER A 704 9.03 4.01 -1.15
C SER A 704 8.72 3.05 -2.29
N GLY A 705 8.63 1.76 -1.99
CA GLY A 705 8.33 0.78 -3.02
C GLY A 705 8.29 -0.64 -2.45
N TRP A 706 7.99 -1.61 -3.31
CA TRP A 706 8.00 -3.01 -2.94
C TRP A 706 8.25 -3.94 -4.13
N LEU A 707 8.66 -5.15 -3.79
CA LEU A 707 8.64 -6.30 -4.67
C LEU A 707 7.59 -7.26 -4.12
N ALA A 708 6.58 -7.55 -4.93
CA ALA A 708 5.56 -8.55 -4.67
C ALA A 708 5.76 -9.72 -5.64
N TYR A 709 5.94 -10.93 -5.11
CA TYR A 709 6.05 -12.13 -5.91
C TYR A 709 5.13 -13.21 -5.37
N THR A 710 4.36 -13.82 -6.26
CA THR A 710 3.51 -14.96 -5.95
C THR A 710 3.87 -16.11 -6.88
N PHE A 711 4.28 -17.22 -6.30
CA PHE A 711 4.24 -18.51 -6.96
C PHE A 711 2.96 -19.21 -6.53
N GLN A 712 2.12 -19.65 -7.48
CA GLN A 712 0.91 -20.40 -7.17
C GLN A 712 0.55 -21.40 -8.25
N ARG A 713 -0.20 -22.42 -7.87
CA ARG A 713 -0.85 -23.35 -8.80
C ARG A 713 -2.30 -23.51 -8.37
N SER A 714 -3.19 -23.45 -9.34
CA SER A 714 -4.63 -23.65 -9.16
C SER A 714 -5.14 -24.74 -10.08
N PHE A 715 -5.82 -25.73 -9.53
CA PHE A 715 -6.34 -26.89 -10.25
C PHE A 715 -7.80 -27.11 -9.91
N ARG A 716 -8.56 -27.60 -10.90
CA ARG A 716 -9.95 -28.05 -10.74
C ARG A 716 -10.06 -29.48 -11.25
N THR A 717 -11.07 -30.17 -10.73
CA THR A 717 -11.49 -31.49 -11.21
C THR A 717 -13.01 -31.46 -11.31
N ASP A 718 -13.51 -31.54 -12.50
CA ASP A 718 -14.95 -31.47 -12.85
C ASP A 718 -15.34 -32.82 -13.46
N PRO A 719 -15.75 -33.78 -12.62
CA PRO A 719 -16.07 -35.12 -13.09
C PRO A 719 -17.10 -35.14 -14.24
N PRO A 720 -16.88 -35.95 -15.30
CA PRO A 720 -15.88 -37.04 -15.38
C PRO A 720 -14.47 -36.60 -15.85
N SER A 721 -14.23 -35.29 -16.05
CA SER A 721 -12.94 -34.79 -16.53
C SER A 721 -11.83 -35.02 -15.49
N PRO A 722 -10.59 -35.29 -15.94
CA PRO A 722 -9.44 -35.37 -15.02
C PRO A 722 -9.11 -34.00 -14.42
N GLN A 723 -8.20 -33.99 -13.42
CA GLN A 723 -7.67 -32.75 -12.89
C GLN A 723 -6.98 -31.93 -13.97
N MET A 724 -7.35 -30.66 -14.09
CA MET A 724 -6.83 -29.70 -15.06
C MET A 724 -6.39 -28.39 -14.37
N PRO A 725 -5.50 -27.60 -14.96
CA PRO A 725 -5.26 -26.22 -14.51
C PRO A 725 -6.58 -25.42 -14.56
N PHE A 726 -6.77 -24.55 -13.58
CA PHE A 726 -7.89 -23.63 -13.56
C PHE A 726 -7.64 -22.44 -14.51
N ASP A 727 -8.68 -21.86 -15.09
CA ASP A 727 -8.60 -20.77 -16.07
C ASP A 727 -7.72 -19.59 -15.64
N PHE A 728 -7.59 -19.37 -14.35
CA PHE A 728 -6.75 -18.32 -13.74
C PHE A 728 -5.51 -18.89 -13.04
N ASP A 729 -5.01 -20.06 -13.43
CA ASP A 729 -3.74 -20.60 -12.96
C ASP A 729 -2.58 -19.80 -13.56
N GLN A 730 -2.09 -18.80 -12.82
CA GLN A 730 -0.92 -17.99 -13.15
C GLN A 730 0.25 -18.37 -12.24
N PRO A 731 1.14 -19.30 -12.66
CA PRO A 731 2.20 -19.84 -11.80
C PRO A 731 3.16 -18.80 -11.23
N ASN A 732 3.44 -17.75 -11.97
CA ASN A 732 4.34 -16.69 -11.54
C ASN A 732 3.69 -15.33 -11.74
N ASN A 733 3.66 -14.54 -10.67
CA ASN A 733 3.21 -13.16 -10.69
C ASN A 733 4.23 -12.31 -9.93
N LEU A 734 4.98 -11.49 -10.66
CA LEU A 734 5.97 -10.57 -10.12
C LEU A 734 5.55 -9.13 -10.42
N THR A 735 5.48 -8.33 -9.37
CA THR A 735 5.35 -6.87 -9.47
C THR A 735 6.49 -6.22 -8.68
N VAL A 736 7.22 -5.35 -9.34
CA VAL A 736 8.24 -4.49 -8.71
C VAL A 736 7.82 -3.05 -8.95
N LEU A 737 7.67 -2.29 -7.91
CA LEU A 737 7.35 -0.88 -8.03
C LEU A 737 8.08 -0.04 -7.00
N GLY A 738 8.27 1.23 -7.34
CA GLY A 738 8.83 2.21 -6.43
C GLY A 738 8.70 3.62 -6.95
N THR A 739 8.64 4.56 -6.02
CA THR A 739 8.59 5.99 -6.26
C THR A 739 9.75 6.66 -5.56
N TYR A 740 10.47 7.53 -6.27
CA TYR A 740 11.61 8.29 -5.78
C TYR A 740 11.31 9.79 -5.83
N GLN A 741 11.54 10.48 -4.71
CA GLN A 741 11.39 11.92 -4.58
C GLN A 741 12.67 12.63 -5.03
N LEU A 742 12.60 13.33 -6.15
CA LEU A 742 13.72 14.08 -6.73
C LEU A 742 13.97 15.43 -6.04
N GLY A 743 13.03 15.85 -5.18
CA GLY A 743 13.05 17.16 -4.53
C GLY A 743 12.37 18.25 -5.37
N ARG A 744 12.18 19.43 -4.76
CA ARG A 744 11.50 20.58 -5.38
C ARG A 744 10.12 20.25 -5.98
N GLY A 745 9.40 19.29 -5.36
CA GLY A 745 8.09 18.85 -5.79
C GLY A 745 8.09 17.92 -7.02
N TRP A 746 9.24 17.40 -7.44
CA TRP A 746 9.32 16.36 -8.46
C TRP A 746 9.41 14.96 -7.86
N SER A 747 8.63 14.04 -8.40
CA SER A 747 8.77 12.61 -8.13
C SER A 747 8.75 11.81 -9.42
N ILE A 748 9.40 10.66 -9.40
CA ILE A 748 9.37 9.66 -10.46
C ILE A 748 9.09 8.29 -9.87
N GLY A 749 8.14 7.59 -10.47
CA GLY A 749 7.79 6.22 -10.11
C GLY A 749 7.90 5.29 -11.30
N ALA A 750 8.20 4.03 -11.03
CA ALA A 750 8.17 2.97 -12.03
C ALA A 750 7.51 1.72 -11.46
N ARG A 751 6.79 0.98 -12.32
CA ARG A 751 6.21 -0.32 -12.02
C ARG A 751 6.54 -1.30 -13.15
N TYR A 752 7.14 -2.42 -12.80
CA TYR A 752 7.35 -3.54 -13.70
C TYR A 752 6.51 -4.72 -13.26
N ARG A 753 5.78 -5.34 -14.20
CA ARG A 753 5.01 -6.56 -13.98
C ARG A 753 5.47 -7.64 -14.94
N LEU A 754 5.56 -8.88 -14.42
CA LEU A 754 5.84 -10.09 -15.19
C LEU A 754 4.93 -11.20 -14.67
N ILE A 755 4.00 -11.68 -15.51
CA ILE A 755 2.93 -12.59 -15.08
C ILE A 755 2.81 -13.72 -16.10
N SER A 756 2.77 -14.97 -15.63
CA SER A 756 2.48 -16.12 -16.49
C SER A 756 1.11 -15.95 -17.16
N GLY A 757 1.01 -16.26 -18.45
CA GLY A 757 -0.27 -16.24 -19.17
C GLY A 757 -1.29 -17.20 -18.57
N ASN A 758 -2.56 -16.95 -18.81
CA ASN A 758 -3.65 -17.86 -18.41
C ASN A 758 -3.61 -19.17 -19.20
N PRO A 759 -4.12 -20.27 -18.63
CA PRO A 759 -4.43 -21.47 -19.40
C PRO A 759 -5.44 -21.18 -20.52
N ASP A 760 -5.36 -21.96 -21.58
CA ASP A 760 -6.21 -21.87 -22.73
C ASP A 760 -6.58 -23.25 -23.27
N THR A 761 -7.78 -23.37 -23.85
CA THR A 761 -8.28 -24.59 -24.46
C THR A 761 -8.19 -24.47 -25.99
N PRO A 762 -7.28 -25.18 -26.65
CA PRO A 762 -7.10 -25.03 -28.08
C PRO A 762 -8.30 -25.53 -28.88
N VAL A 763 -8.66 -24.84 -29.95
CA VAL A 763 -9.56 -25.35 -30.99
C VAL A 763 -8.74 -26.21 -31.96
N LEU A 764 -9.10 -27.48 -32.09
CA LEU A 764 -8.40 -28.44 -32.93
C LEU A 764 -8.92 -28.47 -34.35
N SER A 765 -10.24 -28.26 -34.54
CA SER A 765 -10.95 -28.24 -35.83
C SER A 765 -12.33 -27.66 -35.60
N SER A 766 -13.13 -27.63 -36.64
CA SER A 766 -14.54 -27.25 -36.59
C SER A 766 -15.43 -28.17 -37.42
N ILE A 767 -16.70 -28.18 -37.09
CA ILE A 767 -17.73 -28.95 -37.83
C ILE A 767 -18.77 -27.95 -38.33
N TYR A 768 -19.06 -27.95 -39.64
CA TYR A 768 -20.13 -27.14 -40.18
C TYR A 768 -21.49 -27.72 -39.83
N ASP A 769 -22.30 -27.00 -39.11
CA ASP A 769 -23.68 -27.35 -38.79
C ASP A 769 -24.62 -26.77 -39.87
N SER A 770 -25.10 -27.63 -40.73
CA SER A 770 -26.00 -27.25 -41.83
C SER A 770 -27.39 -26.79 -41.37
N ALA A 771 -27.79 -27.09 -40.13
CA ALA A 771 -29.07 -26.67 -39.57
C ALA A 771 -29.08 -25.20 -39.15
N THR A 772 -27.96 -24.76 -38.62
CA THR A 772 -27.78 -23.38 -38.15
C THR A 772 -26.94 -22.51 -39.07
N GLY A 773 -26.21 -23.13 -40.01
CA GLY A 773 -25.35 -22.42 -40.95
C GLY A 773 -24.05 -21.92 -40.39
N VAL A 774 -23.62 -22.39 -39.24
CA VAL A 774 -22.40 -21.96 -38.56
C VAL A 774 -21.42 -23.10 -38.36
N TYR A 775 -20.12 -22.77 -38.11
CA TYR A 775 -19.12 -23.73 -37.70
C TYR A 775 -19.11 -23.88 -36.19
N VAL A 776 -19.14 -25.10 -35.68
CA VAL A 776 -19.04 -25.44 -34.28
C VAL A 776 -17.60 -25.88 -34.00
N PRO A 777 -16.86 -25.23 -33.06
CA PRO A 777 -15.50 -25.60 -32.77
C PRO A 777 -15.40 -26.96 -32.07
N VAL A 778 -14.38 -27.71 -32.43
CA VAL A 778 -13.97 -28.95 -31.73
C VAL A 778 -12.76 -28.62 -30.87
N TYR A 779 -12.97 -28.61 -29.56
CA TYR A 779 -11.95 -28.26 -28.60
C TYR A 779 -11.02 -29.43 -28.29
N GLY A 780 -9.78 -29.11 -27.94
CA GLY A 780 -8.82 -30.01 -27.36
C GLY A 780 -9.06 -30.26 -25.88
N ALA A 781 -8.05 -30.76 -25.20
CA ALA A 781 -8.13 -30.92 -23.73
C ALA A 781 -8.23 -29.55 -23.06
N THR A 782 -9.15 -29.42 -22.09
CA THR A 782 -9.41 -28.16 -21.39
C THR A 782 -8.14 -27.66 -20.72
N ASN A 783 -7.81 -26.37 -20.96
CA ASN A 783 -6.67 -25.68 -20.36
C ASN A 783 -5.31 -26.37 -20.60
N SER A 784 -5.16 -27.04 -21.76
CA SER A 784 -3.95 -27.78 -22.14
C SER A 784 -2.85 -26.89 -22.74
N GLU A 785 -3.18 -25.71 -23.20
CA GLU A 785 -2.24 -24.70 -23.68
C GLU A 785 -2.18 -23.52 -22.68
N ARG A 786 -1.31 -22.56 -22.92
CA ARG A 786 -1.19 -21.35 -22.13
C ARG A 786 -0.87 -20.16 -23.03
N LEU A 787 -1.53 -19.04 -22.77
CA LEU A 787 -1.28 -17.77 -23.42
C LEU A 787 0.14 -17.28 -23.12
N GLY A 788 0.62 -16.33 -23.90
CA GLY A 788 1.93 -15.69 -23.75
C GLY A 788 2.11 -15.05 -22.38
N THR A 789 3.35 -14.99 -21.91
CA THR A 789 3.70 -14.30 -20.66
C THR A 789 3.44 -12.81 -20.80
N PHE A 790 2.62 -12.27 -19.91
CA PHE A 790 2.37 -10.83 -19.82
C PHE A 790 3.57 -10.13 -19.16
N TRP A 791 4.02 -9.01 -19.75
CA TRP A 791 4.89 -8.08 -19.05
C TRP A 791 4.64 -6.63 -19.48
N ALA A 792 4.82 -5.70 -18.55
CA ALA A 792 4.66 -4.27 -18.81
C ALA A 792 5.56 -3.46 -17.88
N LEU A 793 6.08 -2.37 -18.40
CA LEU A 793 6.77 -1.32 -17.63
C LEU A 793 5.92 -0.05 -17.70
N ASP A 794 5.56 0.48 -16.54
CA ASP A 794 4.81 1.72 -16.41
C ASP A 794 5.70 2.76 -15.71
N ILE A 795 5.62 4.01 -16.12
CA ILE A 795 6.41 5.11 -15.55
C ILE A 795 5.49 6.28 -15.27
N ARG A 796 5.60 6.81 -14.05
CA ARG A 796 4.88 7.99 -13.60
C ARG A 796 5.86 9.10 -13.21
N VAL A 797 5.55 10.33 -13.62
CA VAL A 797 6.28 11.52 -13.23
C VAL A 797 5.27 12.54 -12.72
N ASP A 798 5.50 13.05 -11.52
CA ASP A 798 4.66 14.08 -10.92
C ASP A 798 5.47 15.34 -10.68
N LYS A 799 4.80 16.49 -10.82
CA LYS A 799 5.29 17.80 -10.41
C LYS A 799 4.25 18.49 -9.56
N VAL A 800 4.60 18.74 -8.30
CA VAL A 800 3.76 19.45 -7.33
C VAL A 800 4.29 20.88 -7.16
N TRP A 801 3.40 21.87 -7.28
CA TRP A 801 3.62 23.25 -6.87
C TRP A 801 2.75 23.53 -5.65
N THR A 802 3.37 23.98 -4.58
CA THR A 802 2.65 24.37 -3.36
C THR A 802 2.56 25.88 -3.32
N PHE A 803 1.35 26.39 -3.42
CA PHE A 803 1.04 27.81 -3.24
C PHE A 803 0.60 28.04 -1.79
N LYS A 804 0.34 29.30 -1.44
CA LYS A 804 -0.01 29.67 -0.07
C LYS A 804 -1.25 28.94 0.47
N ASP A 805 -2.28 28.80 -0.37
CA ASP A 805 -3.60 28.32 0.04
C ASP A 805 -4.07 27.07 -0.74
N TRP A 806 -3.30 26.60 -1.70
CA TRP A 806 -3.64 25.47 -2.55
C TRP A 806 -2.39 24.78 -3.14
N LYS A 807 -2.58 23.58 -3.69
CA LYS A 807 -1.54 22.83 -4.40
C LYS A 807 -1.99 22.56 -5.82
N LEU A 808 -1.04 22.54 -6.75
CA LEU A 808 -1.25 22.10 -8.13
C LEU A 808 -0.31 20.92 -8.40
N THR A 809 -0.87 19.83 -8.83
CA THR A 809 -0.11 18.65 -9.27
C THR A 809 -0.33 18.44 -10.76
N LEU A 810 0.75 18.38 -11.52
CA LEU A 810 0.75 17.89 -12.90
C LEU A 810 1.39 16.51 -12.88
N TYR A 811 0.73 15.52 -13.49
CA TYR A 811 1.28 14.18 -13.56
C TYR A 811 1.16 13.59 -14.96
N LEU A 812 2.12 12.75 -15.31
CA LEU A 812 2.11 11.90 -16.48
C LEU A 812 2.35 10.45 -16.03
N ASP A 813 1.31 9.62 -16.14
CA ASP A 813 1.37 8.19 -15.83
C ASP A 813 1.27 7.42 -17.15
N THR A 814 2.38 6.88 -17.63
CA THR A 814 2.44 6.17 -18.90
C THR A 814 2.47 4.67 -18.64
N GLN A 815 1.41 3.99 -19.02
CA GLN A 815 1.31 2.54 -18.94
C GLN A 815 1.92 1.90 -20.19
N ASN A 816 2.57 0.74 -19.99
CA ASN A 816 3.21 -0.04 -21.06
C ASN A 816 4.16 0.81 -21.93
N VAL A 817 5.11 1.54 -21.31
CA VAL A 817 6.03 2.46 -22.03
C VAL A 817 6.86 1.77 -23.11
N THR A 818 7.04 0.47 -23.01
CA THR A 818 7.75 -0.35 -24.01
C THR A 818 6.89 -0.73 -25.22
N ASN A 819 5.58 -0.42 -25.16
CA ASN A 819 4.59 -0.79 -26.15
C ASN A 819 4.61 -2.30 -26.50
N HIS A 820 4.84 -3.14 -25.45
CA HIS A 820 4.85 -4.58 -25.64
C HIS A 820 3.44 -5.08 -25.97
N LYS A 821 3.33 -5.90 -27.02
CA LYS A 821 2.07 -6.55 -27.41
C LYS A 821 1.87 -7.78 -26.53
N ASN A 822 1.06 -7.61 -25.47
CA ASN A 822 0.71 -8.70 -24.57
C ASN A 822 -0.45 -9.49 -25.16
N GLN A 823 -0.27 -10.77 -25.36
CA GLN A 823 -1.34 -11.66 -25.79
C GLN A 823 -2.37 -11.79 -24.66
N GLU A 824 -3.64 -11.56 -24.99
CA GLU A 824 -4.77 -11.66 -24.05
C GLU A 824 -5.65 -12.85 -24.34
N ASP A 825 -5.79 -13.20 -25.64
CA ASP A 825 -6.62 -14.30 -26.11
C ASP A 825 -6.25 -14.67 -27.55
N TRP A 826 -6.95 -15.66 -28.12
CA TRP A 826 -6.95 -16.01 -29.53
C TRP A 826 -8.24 -15.57 -30.22
N LEU A 827 -8.13 -14.90 -31.34
CA LEU A 827 -9.23 -14.68 -32.28
C LEU A 827 -9.18 -15.73 -33.39
N TYR A 828 -10.29 -16.36 -33.60
CA TYR A 828 -10.46 -17.33 -34.69
C TYR A 828 -11.30 -16.72 -35.82
N ASN A 829 -10.97 -17.08 -37.03
CA ASN A 829 -11.81 -16.78 -38.17
C ASN A 829 -13.09 -17.64 -38.14
N TYR A 830 -14.06 -17.37 -39.03
CA TYR A 830 -15.39 -17.97 -39.06
C TYR A 830 -15.40 -19.51 -39.06
N ASP A 831 -14.47 -20.14 -39.79
CA ASP A 831 -14.37 -21.60 -39.88
C ASP A 831 -13.37 -22.23 -38.89
N TYR A 832 -12.79 -21.44 -37.97
CA TYR A 832 -11.77 -21.83 -37.00
C TYR A 832 -10.48 -22.41 -37.62
N SER A 833 -10.26 -22.21 -38.94
CA SER A 833 -9.06 -22.70 -39.64
C SER A 833 -7.81 -21.83 -39.37
N GLN A 834 -8.00 -20.60 -38.95
CA GLN A 834 -6.92 -19.66 -38.65
C GLN A 834 -7.18 -18.97 -37.29
N ARG A 835 -6.09 -18.72 -36.59
CA ARG A 835 -6.16 -17.93 -35.37
C ARG A 835 -5.12 -16.79 -35.36
N THR A 836 -5.45 -15.69 -34.78
CA THR A 836 -4.56 -14.55 -34.57
C THR A 836 -4.54 -14.13 -33.09
N GLU A 837 -3.47 -13.51 -32.63
CA GLU A 837 -3.37 -13.04 -31.24
C GLU A 837 -4.25 -11.81 -31.04
N LEU A 838 -5.15 -11.87 -30.09
CA LEU A 838 -5.80 -10.69 -29.56
C LEU A 838 -4.88 -10.06 -28.52
N THR A 839 -4.40 -8.85 -28.77
CA THR A 839 -3.43 -8.17 -27.92
C THR A 839 -4.09 -7.14 -27.01
N GLY A 840 -3.53 -6.99 -25.82
CA GLY A 840 -3.96 -5.99 -24.84
C GLY A 840 -3.62 -4.55 -25.24
N LEU A 841 -3.84 -3.63 -24.31
CA LEU A 841 -3.66 -2.19 -24.55
C LEU A 841 -2.22 -1.85 -24.95
N PRO A 842 -2.04 -1.00 -25.98
CA PRO A 842 -0.74 -0.46 -26.37
C PRO A 842 -0.20 0.52 -25.30
N ILE A 843 0.87 1.23 -25.62
CA ILE A 843 1.34 2.34 -24.77
C ILE A 843 0.21 3.36 -24.54
N LEU A 844 -0.01 3.71 -23.27
CA LEU A 844 -1.10 4.59 -22.86
C LEU A 844 -0.58 5.70 -21.94
N PRO A 845 -0.29 6.89 -22.48
CA PRO A 845 0.10 8.05 -21.69
C PRO A 845 -1.12 8.74 -21.09
N ILE A 846 -1.17 8.86 -19.77
CA ILE A 846 -2.25 9.50 -19.02
C ILE A 846 -1.70 10.78 -18.42
N LEU A 847 -2.03 11.90 -19.05
CA LEU A 847 -1.73 13.23 -18.51
C LEU A 847 -2.88 13.69 -17.63
N GLY A 848 -2.58 14.22 -16.45
CA GLY A 848 -3.58 14.77 -15.55
C GLY A 848 -3.09 16.01 -14.81
N ILE A 849 -4.05 16.81 -14.41
CA ILE A 849 -3.88 18.02 -13.60
C ILE A 849 -4.83 17.94 -12.41
N LYS A 850 -4.27 18.10 -11.21
CA LYS A 850 -4.99 18.03 -9.96
C LYS A 850 -4.74 19.30 -9.14
N GLY A 851 -5.82 19.90 -8.64
CA GLY A 851 -5.78 21.03 -7.73
C GLY A 851 -6.38 20.68 -6.39
N ASP A 852 -5.69 20.99 -5.29
CA ASP A 852 -6.13 20.78 -3.90
C ASP A 852 -6.18 22.16 -3.19
N TRP A 853 -7.28 22.53 -2.54
CA TRP A 853 -7.46 23.79 -1.84
C TRP A 853 -8.16 23.68 -0.51
#